data_d04e8af64fdd8a9e0e9c1d996f18ffc0
#
_entry.id   d04e8af64fdd8a9e0e9c1d996f18ffc0
#
_cell.length_a   1.000
_cell.length_b   1.000
_cell.length_c   1.000
_cell.angle_alpha   90.00
_cell.angle_beta   90.00
_cell.angle_gamma   90.00
#
_symmetry.space_group_name_H-M   'P 1'
#
loop_
_entity.id
_entity.type
_entity.pdbx_description
1 polymer ?
#
loop_
_entity_poly.entity_id
_entity_poly.type
_entity_poly.pdbx_seq_one_letter_code
_entity_poly.pdbx_strand_id
1 'polypeptide(L)'
;MTVTSQKHIPLQQLQEIISKLGPYQIDEIHKQQGDVQSDQHIVAQASDRYVCPMHCEGEKTYSQPGNCPICGMHLVKLDAETAIKNKLQTEHAATSHIQHEQQHNHSAQSNATVHQSQTISTPDKAHGHTSADQYYCPMHCEGDKRYNEPGNCPVCGMNLEKVPMLKTDHQYTCPMHPEIVQDHPGNCPICGMDLVPIANGNDEGDDHTYRDLRMKLWVSILFTVPIFILSMGEMLPGNPIGKIISPSCSGWIQLVLSLPVVFYTCWSFFQRGWVSFKTWRLNMFSLIALGAGAAFVYSLVGLFFPQVFPAELKNHHGYIALYFESVTVILTLVLLGQVMEAKAHSKTNSAIKELIKLSPSEATRVENGIDKKIGIDQIQLGDILKVKPGDKIPVDGQITDGNSNIDESMLTGEPIPVEKQEGDHVSSGTINGDRSFLMKAERIGSDTLLAQIIQLVNDASRSKAPIQRLTDKVSEIFVPIVIIIAILTFLTWWLWVPSASLAFGFANALAVLIVACPCALGLATPMSVMVGVGKGAKHGILIKDASALEKMNQVDVVLTDKTGTITEGKPTVDDIQPNSSSSKDEILSLAAALNANSTHPLGHAIIERAKKENSKTDLAVSDFENFAGQGIKGNIAGHSIALGNQLLMESIGITIPHDMKQMAETAQSHGKTVSFLAKDSSLLGYFSISDQIKASSKRAIQYLIQHKVDVVMLTGDNIHTARAVADQVGIKHFKANALPKDKLQEIHALQQKGHVVAMAGDGINDAPALAQADIGIAMGTGTDVAIQSASLTLLKGDLIGIAKAKVLSQKLLRNIKENLGFAFVYNILGIPLAAGLLYPTFGILLSPMIAAAAMSFSSVSVILNSLRLNRAKIDID
;
A
#
# COMPACT_ATOMS: atom_id res chain seq x y z
N MET A 1 -21.53 26.21 3.13
CA MET A 1 -22.82 25.51 2.92
C MET A 1 -23.70 26.45 2.12
N THR A 2 -24.14 26.06 0.92
CA THR A 2 -24.99 26.90 0.06
C THR A 2 -26.43 26.47 0.25
N VAL A 3 -27.34 27.38 0.61
CA VAL A 3 -28.76 27.09 0.79
C VAL A 3 -29.52 27.84 -0.32
N THR A 4 -30.25 27.08 -1.14
CA THR A 4 -31.12 27.63 -2.20
C THR A 4 -32.56 27.48 -1.82
N SER A 5 -33.33 28.56 -1.95
CA SER A 5 -34.78 28.57 -1.70
C SER A 5 -35.54 29.12 -2.90
N GLN A 6 -36.65 28.49 -3.27
CA GLN A 6 -37.56 28.94 -4.34
C GLN A 6 -38.52 30.06 -3.89
N LYS A 7 -38.59 30.38 -2.60
CA LYS A 7 -39.39 31.48 -2.05
C LYS A 7 -38.46 32.48 -1.38
N HIS A 8 -38.82 33.76 -1.52
CA HIS A 8 -38.13 34.87 -0.87
C HIS A 8 -38.27 34.77 0.65
N ILE A 9 -37.18 34.40 1.34
CA ILE A 9 -37.13 34.32 2.80
C ILE A 9 -36.30 35.52 3.29
N PRO A 10 -36.84 36.34 4.24
CA PRO A 10 -36.09 37.46 4.79
C PRO A 10 -34.82 37.04 5.48
N LEU A 11 -33.76 37.82 5.35
CA LEU A 11 -32.40 37.54 5.88
C LEU A 11 -32.41 37.17 7.36
N GLN A 12 -33.27 37.84 8.17
CA GLN A 12 -33.38 37.56 9.59
C GLN A 12 -33.91 36.14 9.90
N GLN A 13 -34.87 35.64 9.12
CA GLN A 13 -35.39 34.29 9.26
C GLN A 13 -34.37 33.22 8.82
N LEU A 14 -33.60 33.50 7.77
CA LEU A 14 -32.49 32.61 7.32
C LEU A 14 -31.40 32.55 8.39
N GLN A 15 -31.03 33.67 8.99
CA GLN A 15 -30.02 33.73 10.04
C GLN A 15 -30.48 32.99 11.31
N GLU A 16 -31.77 33.07 11.64
CA GLU A 16 -32.37 32.36 12.79
C GLU A 16 -32.44 30.86 12.59
N ILE A 17 -32.65 30.38 11.38
CA ILE A 17 -32.63 28.96 11.01
C ILE A 17 -31.17 28.41 11.05
N ILE A 18 -30.24 29.18 10.51
CA ILE A 18 -28.83 28.78 10.45
C ILE A 18 -28.17 28.78 11.84
N SER A 19 -28.55 29.75 12.71
CA SER A 19 -28.01 29.78 14.09
C SER A 19 -28.45 28.60 14.95
N LYS A 20 -29.54 27.91 14.61
CA LYS A 20 -30.01 26.68 15.26
C LYS A 20 -29.18 25.43 14.84
N LEU A 21 -28.39 25.53 13.75
CA LEU A 21 -27.55 24.47 13.23
C LEU A 21 -26.09 24.59 13.66
N GLY A 22 -25.70 25.70 14.31
CA GLY A 22 -24.34 25.97 14.80
C GLY A 22 -23.93 27.44 14.65
N PRO A 23 -22.73 27.84 15.05
CA PRO A 23 -22.24 29.23 14.99
C PRO A 23 -21.82 29.62 13.56
N TYR A 24 -22.78 29.66 12.65
CA TYR A 24 -22.56 30.03 11.25
C TYR A 24 -23.14 31.44 10.96
N GLN A 25 -22.45 32.24 10.13
CA GLN A 25 -22.88 33.52 9.62
C GLN A 25 -23.06 33.46 8.10
N ILE A 26 -23.93 34.30 7.57
CA ILE A 26 -24.18 34.38 6.11
C ILE A 26 -23.23 35.45 5.56
N ASP A 27 -22.32 35.05 4.68
CA ASP A 27 -21.27 35.90 4.13
C ASP A 27 -21.74 36.66 2.85
N GLU A 28 -22.57 36.04 1.98
CA GLU A 28 -23.06 36.66 0.75
C GLU A 28 -24.43 36.15 0.31
N ILE A 29 -25.26 37.01 -0.27
CA ILE A 29 -26.53 36.66 -0.92
C ILE A 29 -26.50 37.08 -2.38
N HIS A 30 -26.51 36.10 -3.28
CA HIS A 30 -26.68 36.33 -4.70
C HIS A 30 -28.17 36.30 -5.09
N LYS A 31 -28.72 37.43 -5.55
CA LYS A 31 -30.02 37.48 -6.21
C LYS A 31 -29.85 37.22 -7.70
N GLN A 32 -30.44 36.14 -8.20
CA GLN A 32 -30.69 36.00 -9.64
C GLN A 32 -31.92 36.79 -10.01
N GLN A 33 -31.74 37.91 -10.68
CA GLN A 33 -32.85 38.63 -11.34
C GLN A 33 -33.07 37.97 -12.71
N GLY A 34 -34.27 37.43 -12.91
CA GLY A 34 -34.71 37.04 -14.23
C GLY A 34 -35.31 38.29 -14.95
N ASP A 35 -34.81 38.56 -16.12
CA ASP A 35 -35.51 39.33 -17.12
C ASP A 35 -35.36 38.71 -18.50
N VAL A 36 -36.47 38.78 -19.25
CA VAL A 36 -36.72 38.12 -20.51
C VAL A 36 -36.32 39.06 -21.67
N GLN A 37 -35.78 38.47 -22.72
CA GLN A 37 -35.65 38.90 -24.12
C GLN A 37 -34.23 39.26 -24.62
N SER A 38 -33.74 38.42 -25.45
CA SER A 38 -33.50 38.58 -26.92
C SER A 38 -32.28 37.73 -27.33
N ASP A 39 -32.43 37.04 -28.44
CA ASP A 39 -31.49 36.19 -29.14
C ASP A 39 -30.07 36.76 -29.27
N GLN A 40 -29.07 35.99 -28.89
CA GLN A 40 -27.84 35.77 -29.65
C GLN A 40 -26.87 34.85 -28.88
N HIS A 41 -26.50 33.76 -29.55
CA HIS A 41 -25.35 32.90 -29.23
C HIS A 41 -25.07 32.53 -27.74
N ILE A 42 -25.77 31.52 -27.27
CA ILE A 42 -25.45 30.86 -25.99
C ILE A 42 -24.39 29.81 -26.23
N VAL A 43 -23.19 30.08 -25.75
CA VAL A 43 -22.24 29.04 -25.41
C VAL A 43 -22.75 28.38 -24.12
N ALA A 44 -23.32 27.18 -24.23
CA ALA A 44 -23.86 26.44 -23.10
C ALA A 44 -22.73 26.11 -22.12
N GLN A 45 -22.80 26.64 -20.90
CA GLN A 45 -22.01 26.12 -19.78
C GLN A 45 -22.44 24.70 -19.52
N ALA A 46 -21.51 23.76 -19.71
CA ALA A 46 -21.72 22.35 -19.43
C ALA A 46 -22.02 22.19 -17.93
N SER A 47 -23.25 21.82 -17.59
CA SER A 47 -23.59 21.39 -16.23
C SER A 47 -22.81 20.14 -15.90
N ASP A 48 -22.15 20.14 -14.73
CA ASP A 48 -21.42 18.99 -14.21
C ASP A 48 -22.31 17.75 -14.27
N ARG A 49 -21.81 16.70 -14.89
CA ARG A 49 -22.47 15.39 -14.95
C ARG A 49 -21.66 14.36 -14.20
N TYR A 50 -22.36 13.44 -13.56
CA TYR A 50 -21.78 12.40 -12.75
C TYR A 50 -22.21 11.04 -13.28
N VAL A 51 -21.33 10.03 -13.19
CA VAL A 51 -21.58 8.66 -13.66
C VAL A 51 -21.19 7.68 -12.56
N CYS A 52 -21.90 6.56 -12.50
CA CYS A 52 -21.51 5.45 -11.65
C CYS A 52 -20.23 4.81 -12.21
N PRO A 53 -19.13 4.71 -11.45
CA PRO A 53 -17.89 4.09 -11.93
C PRO A 53 -18.07 2.61 -12.32
N MET A 54 -19.11 1.94 -11.82
CA MET A 54 -19.46 0.56 -12.18
C MET A 54 -20.47 0.46 -13.33
N HIS A 55 -20.93 1.59 -13.89
CA HIS A 55 -21.93 1.62 -14.98
C HIS A 55 -23.15 0.72 -14.74
N CYS A 56 -23.63 0.60 -13.49
CA CYS A 56 -24.72 -0.28 -13.10
C CYS A 56 -26.04 -0.03 -13.85
N GLU A 57 -26.24 1.15 -14.39
CA GLU A 57 -27.37 1.56 -15.24
C GLU A 57 -26.93 1.94 -16.66
N GLY A 58 -25.84 1.35 -17.14
CA GLY A 58 -25.25 1.66 -18.43
C GLY A 58 -24.70 3.10 -18.49
N GLU A 59 -25.03 3.86 -19.54
CA GLU A 59 -24.54 5.23 -19.77
C GLU A 59 -25.35 6.33 -19.04
N LYS A 60 -26.18 5.97 -18.09
CA LYS A 60 -26.99 6.94 -17.34
C LYS A 60 -26.11 7.90 -16.54
N THR A 61 -26.31 9.19 -16.79
CA THR A 61 -25.62 10.27 -16.08
C THR A 61 -26.56 10.98 -15.10
N TYR A 62 -25.99 11.45 -14.00
CA TYR A 62 -26.69 12.17 -12.94
C TYR A 62 -26.25 13.64 -12.94
N SER A 63 -27.17 14.54 -12.62
CA SER A 63 -26.92 15.99 -12.61
C SER A 63 -26.36 16.49 -11.26
N GLN A 64 -26.28 15.63 -10.23
CA GLN A 64 -25.79 15.99 -8.90
C GLN A 64 -24.83 14.93 -8.37
N PRO A 65 -23.83 15.33 -7.55
CA PRO A 65 -22.99 14.37 -6.85
C PRO A 65 -23.80 13.61 -5.81
N GLY A 66 -23.50 12.32 -5.64
CA GLY A 66 -24.23 11.45 -4.70
C GLY A 66 -23.79 10.02 -4.86
N ASN A 67 -24.60 9.09 -4.36
CA ASN A 67 -24.36 7.67 -4.48
C ASN A 67 -25.24 7.06 -5.58
N CYS A 68 -24.70 6.11 -6.32
CA CYS A 68 -25.46 5.34 -7.31
C CYS A 68 -26.61 4.58 -6.64
N PRO A 69 -27.86 4.72 -7.11
CA PRO A 69 -29.01 4.10 -6.47
C PRO A 69 -29.03 2.57 -6.56
N ILE A 70 -28.21 1.98 -7.45
CA ILE A 70 -28.14 0.50 -7.60
C ILE A 70 -27.02 -0.09 -6.76
N CYS A 71 -25.78 0.44 -6.84
CA CYS A 71 -24.62 -0.15 -6.15
C CYS A 71 -24.13 0.64 -4.93
N GLY A 72 -24.72 1.83 -4.65
CA GLY A 72 -24.36 2.67 -3.51
C GLY A 72 -23.02 3.40 -3.63
N MET A 73 -22.23 3.19 -4.69
CA MET A 73 -20.95 3.87 -4.86
C MET A 73 -21.10 5.34 -5.19
N HIS A 74 -20.15 6.16 -4.74
CA HIS A 74 -20.08 7.57 -5.07
C HIS A 74 -19.95 7.76 -6.58
N LEU A 75 -20.83 8.62 -7.12
CA LEU A 75 -20.83 9.03 -8.51
C LEU A 75 -19.58 9.89 -8.79
N VAL A 76 -18.87 9.59 -9.85
CA VAL A 76 -17.65 10.31 -10.27
C VAL A 76 -18.04 11.38 -11.29
N LYS A 77 -17.46 12.58 -11.16
CA LYS A 77 -17.67 13.70 -12.09
C LYS A 77 -17.06 13.36 -13.45
N LEU A 78 -17.84 13.54 -14.51
CA LEU A 78 -17.34 13.46 -15.88
C LEU A 78 -16.61 14.77 -16.21
N ASP A 79 -15.31 14.69 -16.42
CA ASP A 79 -14.53 15.83 -16.88
C ASP A 79 -14.96 16.27 -18.29
N ALA A 80 -14.93 17.58 -18.56
CA ALA A 80 -15.42 18.17 -19.80
C ALA A 80 -14.75 17.57 -21.07
N GLU A 81 -13.51 17.11 -20.99
CA GLU A 81 -12.81 16.43 -22.10
C GLU A 81 -13.43 15.07 -22.45
N THR A 82 -13.88 14.31 -21.44
CA THR A 82 -14.49 12.99 -21.64
C THR A 82 -15.92 13.13 -22.20
N ALA A 83 -16.65 14.18 -21.81
CA ALA A 83 -17.99 14.46 -22.32
C ALA A 83 -17.98 14.91 -23.80
N ILE A 84 -16.95 15.64 -24.23
CA ILE A 84 -16.76 16.06 -25.65
C ILE A 84 -16.38 14.86 -26.52
N LYS A 85 -15.54 13.96 -26.06
CA LYS A 85 -15.20 12.72 -26.78
C LYS A 85 -16.40 11.80 -26.99
N ASN A 86 -17.25 11.63 -25.98
CA ASN A 86 -18.45 10.81 -26.10
C ASN A 86 -19.51 11.42 -27.02
N LYS A 87 -19.60 12.76 -27.12
CA LYS A 87 -20.53 13.43 -28.02
C LYS A 87 -20.12 13.36 -29.49
N LEU A 88 -18.81 13.40 -29.75
CA LEU A 88 -18.25 13.21 -31.11
C LEU A 88 -18.39 11.76 -31.59
N GLN A 89 -18.35 10.78 -30.71
CA GLN A 89 -18.55 9.37 -31.07
C GLN A 89 -20.01 9.01 -31.36
N THR A 90 -20.99 9.66 -30.70
CA THR A 90 -22.43 9.46 -30.98
C THR A 90 -22.88 10.11 -32.28
N GLU A 91 -22.27 11.22 -32.69
CA GLU A 91 -22.58 11.84 -34.00
C GLU A 91 -21.97 11.09 -35.20
N HIS A 92 -20.83 10.40 -35.03
CA HIS A 92 -20.25 9.57 -36.07
C HIS A 92 -20.93 8.21 -36.23
N ALA A 93 -21.59 7.68 -35.20
CA ALA A 93 -22.34 6.42 -35.29
C ALA A 93 -23.71 6.59 -35.96
N ALA A 94 -24.27 7.80 -36.01
CA ALA A 94 -25.55 8.07 -36.66
C ALA A 94 -25.43 8.33 -38.17
N THR A 95 -24.21 8.55 -38.69
CA THR A 95 -24.00 8.88 -40.12
C THR A 95 -23.51 7.70 -40.99
N SER A 96 -23.28 6.52 -40.41
CA SER A 96 -22.73 5.36 -41.12
C SER A 96 -23.76 4.33 -41.59
N HIS A 97 -25.07 4.62 -41.51
CA HIS A 97 -26.11 3.67 -41.93
C HIS A 97 -26.84 4.02 -43.23
N ILE A 98 -26.35 4.97 -44.04
CA ILE A 98 -26.86 5.21 -45.41
C ILE A 98 -25.66 5.37 -46.31
N GLN A 99 -25.29 4.35 -47.04
CA GLN A 99 -24.65 4.26 -48.37
C GLN A 99 -23.75 3.06 -48.46
N HIS A 100 -24.33 1.94 -48.77
CA HIS A 100 -23.67 0.86 -49.48
C HIS A 100 -24.49 0.69 -50.78
N GLU A 101 -23.96 1.24 -51.89
CA GLU A 101 -24.01 0.67 -53.19
C GLU A 101 -23.22 1.49 -54.19
N GLN A 102 -22.46 0.76 -54.98
CA GLN A 102 -21.87 1.05 -56.33
C GLN A 102 -20.45 1.62 -56.41
N GLN A 103 -19.61 0.68 -56.82
CA GLN A 103 -18.80 0.59 -58.07
C GLN A 103 -17.39 1.22 -58.11
N HIS A 104 -16.47 0.28 -58.20
CA HIS A 104 -15.39 0.05 -59.20
C HIS A 104 -14.64 1.23 -59.84
N ASN A 105 -13.32 1.05 -59.77
CA ASN A 105 -12.29 1.17 -60.83
C ASN A 105 -11.50 2.47 -61.00
N HIS A 106 -10.21 2.16 -61.17
CA HIS A 106 -9.08 2.75 -61.93
C HIS A 106 -8.10 3.65 -61.19
N SER A 107 -6.97 3.01 -60.94
CA SER A 107 -5.63 3.15 -61.58
C SER A 107 -4.99 4.55 -61.67
N ALA A 108 -3.76 4.57 -61.19
CA ALA A 108 -2.53 5.05 -61.84
C ALA A 108 -2.03 6.50 -61.60
N GLN A 109 -0.81 6.48 -61.15
CA GLN A 109 0.35 7.31 -61.59
C GLN A 109 0.46 8.79 -61.19
N SER A 110 1.47 9.05 -60.43
CA SER A 110 2.82 9.54 -60.79
C SER A 110 3.12 11.01 -60.38
N ASN A 111 4.39 11.13 -59.97
CA ASN A 111 5.34 12.27 -60.06
C ASN A 111 5.38 13.27 -58.86
N ALA A 112 6.38 13.17 -58.06
CA ALA A 112 7.76 13.70 -58.11
C ALA A 112 7.90 15.22 -58.31
N THR A 113 8.50 15.89 -57.37
CA THR A 113 9.60 16.87 -57.52
C THR A 113 10.06 17.35 -56.15
N VAL A 114 11.20 16.94 -55.64
CA VAL A 114 12.52 17.54 -55.48
C VAL A 114 12.55 19.06 -55.25
N HIS A 115 13.06 19.45 -54.05
CA HIS A 115 14.11 20.46 -53.96
C HIS A 115 14.97 20.26 -52.70
N GLN A 116 16.25 20.15 -52.96
CA GLN A 116 17.43 20.13 -52.09
C GLN A 116 17.69 21.47 -51.41
N SER A 117 18.29 21.49 -50.25
CA SER A 117 19.63 22.09 -49.97
C SER A 117 20.00 21.87 -48.51
N GLN A 118 20.99 21.05 -48.27
CA GLN A 118 22.41 21.29 -47.88
C GLN A 118 22.54 21.64 -46.37
N THR A 119 22.93 20.68 -45.63
CA THR A 119 24.25 20.26 -45.08
C THR A 119 24.97 21.26 -44.18
N ILE A 120 25.26 20.87 -42.98
CA ILE A 120 26.63 20.87 -42.37
C ILE A 120 26.66 19.82 -41.25
N SER A 121 27.60 18.91 -41.35
CA SER A 121 28.12 17.81 -40.55
C SER A 121 28.63 18.23 -39.17
N THR A 122 28.66 17.44 -38.15
CA THR A 122 28.99 16.16 -37.55
C THR A 122 29.51 16.37 -36.15
N PRO A 123 29.78 15.39 -35.25
CA PRO A 123 29.56 13.97 -35.22
C PRO A 123 28.95 13.37 -33.94
N ASP A 124 28.39 12.19 -34.12
CA ASP A 124 28.33 11.03 -33.22
C ASP A 124 28.24 11.11 -31.71
N LYS A 125 27.13 10.64 -31.18
CA LYS A 125 27.13 9.44 -30.32
C LYS A 125 25.75 8.74 -30.36
N ALA A 126 25.83 7.48 -30.67
CA ALA A 126 24.71 6.55 -30.78
C ALA A 126 24.04 6.27 -29.43
N HIS A 127 22.80 5.97 -29.45
CA HIS A 127 21.95 4.94 -28.90
C HIS A 127 20.65 5.48 -28.31
N GLY A 128 19.56 5.02 -28.89
CA GLY A 128 18.24 5.17 -28.33
C GLY A 128 17.23 4.52 -29.25
N HIS A 129 17.08 3.20 -29.15
CA HIS A 129 15.87 2.54 -29.64
C HIS A 129 14.71 2.99 -28.74
N THR A 130 13.88 3.89 -29.24
CA THR A 130 12.56 4.14 -28.69
C THR A 130 11.70 2.93 -28.98
N SER A 131 11.55 2.04 -27.99
CA SER A 131 10.51 1.01 -28.01
C SER A 131 9.15 1.71 -28.00
N ALA A 132 8.37 1.54 -29.07
CA ALA A 132 7.02 2.08 -29.13
C ALA A 132 6.16 1.47 -28.01
N ASP A 133 5.41 2.34 -27.30
CA ASP A 133 4.45 1.92 -26.29
C ASP A 133 3.46 0.91 -26.88
N GLN A 134 3.23 -0.20 -26.19
CA GLN A 134 2.25 -1.22 -26.57
C GLN A 134 1.03 -1.17 -25.67
N TYR A 135 -0.13 -1.51 -26.23
CA TYR A 135 -1.43 -1.50 -25.54
C TYR A 135 -2.11 -2.85 -25.70
N TYR A 136 -2.94 -3.26 -24.72
CA TYR A 136 -3.71 -4.50 -24.76
C TYR A 136 -5.15 -4.26 -24.31
N CYS A 137 -6.05 -5.17 -24.69
CA CYS A 137 -7.42 -5.14 -24.20
C CYS A 137 -7.50 -5.79 -22.81
N PRO A 138 -7.96 -5.12 -21.76
CA PRO A 138 -8.03 -5.69 -20.40
C PRO A 138 -9.01 -6.88 -20.31
N MET A 139 -9.93 -7.04 -21.29
CA MET A 139 -10.83 -8.19 -21.37
C MET A 139 -10.28 -9.34 -22.23
N HIS A 140 -9.08 -9.19 -22.78
CA HIS A 140 -8.45 -10.19 -23.67
C HIS A 140 -9.36 -10.75 -24.77
N CYS A 141 -10.26 -9.92 -25.33
CA CYS A 141 -11.28 -10.34 -26.31
C CYS A 141 -10.69 -10.93 -27.60
N GLU A 142 -9.46 -10.58 -27.94
CA GLU A 142 -8.69 -11.11 -29.07
C GLU A 142 -7.46 -11.89 -28.58
N GLY A 143 -7.52 -12.48 -27.39
CA GLY A 143 -6.37 -13.12 -26.73
C GLY A 143 -5.25 -12.12 -26.45
N ASP A 144 -4.00 -12.50 -26.72
CA ASP A 144 -2.80 -11.72 -26.42
C ASP A 144 -2.45 -10.66 -27.48
N LYS A 145 -3.41 -10.25 -28.31
CA LYS A 145 -3.18 -9.24 -29.34
C LYS A 145 -2.83 -7.88 -28.73
N ARG A 146 -1.74 -7.29 -29.21
CA ARG A 146 -1.24 -5.99 -28.78
C ARG A 146 -1.41 -4.95 -29.87
N TYR A 147 -1.61 -3.72 -29.44
CA TYR A 147 -1.81 -2.57 -30.32
C TYR A 147 -0.66 -1.58 -30.07
N ASN A 148 -0.21 -0.91 -31.11
CA ASN A 148 0.89 0.06 -31.05
C ASN A 148 0.42 1.49 -30.76
N GLU A 149 -0.89 1.73 -30.69
CA GLU A 149 -1.48 3.02 -30.44
C GLU A 149 -2.58 2.92 -29.38
N PRO A 150 -2.78 3.97 -28.56
CA PRO A 150 -3.89 4.02 -27.62
C PRO A 150 -5.22 4.11 -28.38
N GLY A 151 -6.25 3.42 -27.91
CA GLY A 151 -7.55 3.41 -28.55
C GLY A 151 -8.53 2.48 -27.85
N ASN A 152 -9.60 2.09 -28.55
CA ASN A 152 -10.59 1.18 -28.03
C ASN A 152 -10.41 -0.20 -28.70
N CYS A 153 -10.64 -1.25 -27.93
CA CYS A 153 -10.63 -2.61 -28.45
C CYS A 153 -11.71 -2.76 -29.53
N PRO A 154 -11.37 -3.23 -30.75
CA PRO A 154 -12.32 -3.33 -31.86
C PRO A 154 -13.42 -4.36 -31.62
N VAL A 155 -13.25 -5.28 -30.63
CA VAL A 155 -14.22 -6.34 -30.34
C VAL A 155 -15.17 -5.95 -29.20
N CYS A 156 -14.67 -5.40 -28.08
CA CYS A 156 -15.51 -5.10 -26.92
C CYS A 156 -15.69 -3.59 -26.67
N GLY A 157 -15.02 -2.72 -27.42
CA GLY A 157 -15.12 -1.27 -27.27
C GLY A 157 -14.43 -0.68 -26.03
N MET A 158 -13.81 -1.50 -25.17
CA MET A 158 -13.10 -1.01 -23.98
C MET A 158 -11.80 -0.30 -24.38
N ASN A 159 -11.42 0.71 -23.59
CA ASN A 159 -10.14 1.38 -23.77
C ASN A 159 -9.00 0.37 -23.62
N LEU A 160 -8.07 0.41 -24.55
CA LEU A 160 -6.84 -0.36 -24.49
C LEU A 160 -5.95 0.22 -23.39
N GLU A 161 -5.47 -0.63 -22.52
CA GLU A 161 -4.53 -0.27 -21.45
C GLU A 161 -3.10 -0.40 -21.97
N LYS A 162 -2.25 0.54 -21.53
CA LYS A 162 -0.84 0.52 -21.86
C LYS A 162 -0.18 -0.67 -21.14
N VAL A 163 0.60 -1.46 -21.88
CA VAL A 163 1.43 -2.51 -21.28
C VAL A 163 2.43 -1.83 -20.34
N PRO A 164 2.39 -2.08 -19.03
CA PRO A 164 3.33 -1.46 -18.10
C PRO A 164 4.73 -2.03 -18.38
N MET A 165 5.59 -1.22 -18.99
CA MET A 165 7.01 -1.53 -19.04
C MET A 165 7.62 -1.09 -17.71
N LEU A 166 8.47 -1.92 -17.11
CA LEU A 166 9.37 -1.53 -16.03
C LEU A 166 10.30 -0.43 -16.58
N LYS A 167 9.87 0.83 -16.42
CA LYS A 167 10.76 1.95 -16.70
C LYS A 167 11.81 1.98 -15.60
N THR A 168 13.06 1.98 -15.98
CA THR A 168 14.25 2.18 -15.12
C THR A 168 14.39 3.64 -14.66
N ASP A 169 13.34 4.44 -14.70
CA ASP A 169 13.37 5.83 -14.23
C ASP A 169 13.29 5.86 -12.71
N HIS A 170 14.35 6.37 -12.08
CA HIS A 170 14.42 6.59 -10.65
C HIS A 170 13.43 7.70 -10.26
N GLN A 171 12.33 7.34 -9.62
CA GLN A 171 11.42 8.31 -9.03
C GLN A 171 11.77 8.56 -7.56
N TYR A 172 11.53 9.77 -7.09
CA TYR A 172 11.81 10.22 -5.74
C TYR A 172 10.56 10.80 -5.10
N THR A 173 10.30 10.51 -3.83
CA THR A 173 9.15 11.02 -3.09
C THR A 173 9.55 11.59 -1.74
N CYS A 174 8.73 12.48 -1.19
CA CYS A 174 8.92 13.02 0.15
C CYS A 174 8.32 12.09 1.20
N PRO A 175 9.07 11.66 2.24
CA PRO A 175 8.54 10.84 3.33
C PRO A 175 7.37 11.51 4.08
N MET A 176 7.37 12.85 4.12
CA MET A 176 6.31 13.65 4.76
C MET A 176 5.16 14.03 3.81
N HIS A 177 5.39 14.02 2.50
CA HIS A 177 4.43 14.39 1.46
C HIS A 177 4.50 13.38 0.32
N PRO A 178 3.89 12.18 0.49
CA PRO A 178 3.95 11.10 -0.50
C PRO A 178 3.32 11.49 -1.85
N GLU A 179 2.46 12.50 -1.86
CA GLU A 179 1.88 13.11 -3.07
C GLU A 179 2.91 13.82 -3.96
N ILE A 180 4.10 14.12 -3.41
CA ILE A 180 5.19 14.72 -4.18
C ILE A 180 6.07 13.60 -4.74
N VAL A 181 5.99 13.39 -6.05
CA VAL A 181 6.84 12.45 -6.80
C VAL A 181 7.58 13.22 -7.87
N GLN A 182 8.90 13.03 -7.98
CA GLN A 182 9.77 13.67 -8.97
C GLN A 182 10.72 12.63 -9.58
N ASP A 183 11.14 12.86 -10.82
CA ASP A 183 12.03 11.96 -11.56
C ASP A 183 13.52 12.21 -11.27
N HIS A 184 13.84 13.15 -10.38
CA HIS A 184 15.20 13.50 -10.00
C HIS A 184 15.32 13.71 -8.49
N PRO A 185 16.50 13.47 -7.90
CA PRO A 185 16.75 13.76 -6.50
C PRO A 185 16.63 15.27 -6.24
N GLY A 186 16.07 15.65 -5.10
CA GLY A 186 15.87 17.05 -4.77
C GLY A 186 15.21 17.23 -3.41
N ASN A 187 14.69 18.44 -3.19
CA ASN A 187 13.98 18.77 -1.95
C ASN A 187 12.48 18.89 -2.19
N CYS A 188 11.70 18.45 -1.23
CA CYS A 188 10.24 18.60 -1.27
C CYS A 188 9.85 20.09 -1.33
N PRO A 189 9.03 20.53 -2.29
CA PRO A 189 8.62 21.93 -2.40
C PRO A 189 7.72 22.39 -1.26
N ILE A 190 7.13 21.45 -0.50
CA ILE A 190 6.20 21.76 0.60
C ILE A 190 6.96 21.92 1.92
N CYS A 191 7.83 20.98 2.30
CA CYS A 191 8.50 20.97 3.61
C CYS A 191 10.03 21.10 3.52
N GLY A 192 10.61 21.10 2.32
CA GLY A 192 12.05 21.20 2.11
C GLY A 192 12.86 19.94 2.43
N MET A 193 12.26 18.84 2.87
CA MET A 193 12.97 17.57 3.13
C MET A 193 13.50 16.97 1.83
N ASP A 194 14.60 16.21 1.93
CA ASP A 194 15.11 15.44 0.79
C ASP A 194 14.09 14.43 0.32
N LEU A 195 13.94 14.33 -0.99
CA LEU A 195 13.16 13.27 -1.61
C LEU A 195 13.96 11.97 -1.54
N VAL A 196 13.31 10.90 -1.11
CA VAL A 196 13.89 9.55 -1.07
C VAL A 196 13.56 8.79 -2.34
N PRO A 197 14.50 7.99 -2.89
CA PRO A 197 14.21 7.21 -4.09
C PRO A 197 13.11 6.20 -3.82
N ILE A 198 12.26 6.03 -4.83
CA ILE A 198 11.28 4.96 -4.90
C ILE A 198 12.04 3.70 -5.30
N ALA A 199 12.03 2.66 -4.48
CA ALA A 199 12.80 1.43 -4.73
C ALA A 199 12.28 0.69 -5.98
N ASN A 200 12.89 0.95 -7.11
CA ASN A 200 12.60 0.31 -8.41
C ASN A 200 13.73 -0.67 -8.81
N GLY A 201 14.25 -1.45 -7.87
CA GLY A 201 15.18 -2.54 -8.18
C GLY A 201 16.66 -2.18 -8.34
N ASN A 202 17.02 -0.93 -8.60
CA ASN A 202 18.44 -0.51 -8.72
C ASN A 202 18.93 0.15 -7.44
N ASP A 203 19.97 -0.43 -6.84
CA ASP A 203 20.52 -0.16 -5.50
C ASP A 203 21.22 1.21 -5.35
N GLU A 204 21.36 2.00 -6.42
CA GLU A 204 22.26 3.15 -6.44
C GLU A 204 21.74 4.42 -5.73
N GLY A 205 20.41 4.64 -5.68
CA GLY A 205 19.83 5.89 -5.17
C GLY A 205 19.97 6.08 -3.64
N ASP A 206 19.67 5.05 -2.85
CA ASP A 206 19.74 5.10 -1.37
C ASP A 206 21.19 5.24 -0.86
N ASP A 207 22.14 4.64 -1.59
CA ASP A 207 23.56 4.65 -1.23
C ASP A 207 24.21 6.02 -1.54
N HIS A 208 23.73 6.72 -2.57
CA HIS A 208 24.24 8.07 -2.91
C HIS A 208 23.91 9.11 -1.85
N THR A 209 22.67 9.18 -1.38
CA THR A 209 22.27 10.14 -0.33
C THR A 209 23.00 9.87 0.99
N TYR A 210 23.10 8.61 1.40
CA TYR A 210 23.86 8.24 2.60
C TYR A 210 25.35 8.56 2.47
N ARG A 211 25.98 8.30 1.31
CA ARG A 211 27.39 8.60 1.06
C ARG A 211 27.66 10.11 1.07
N ASP A 212 26.80 10.90 0.44
CA ASP A 212 26.91 12.38 0.43
C ASP A 212 26.81 12.94 1.85
N LEU A 213 25.76 12.56 2.60
CA LEU A 213 25.59 12.98 3.99
C LEU A 213 26.77 12.54 4.88
N ARG A 214 27.28 11.32 4.67
CA ARG A 214 28.43 10.81 5.42
C ARG A 214 29.71 11.59 5.10
N MET A 215 29.93 11.93 3.83
CA MET A 215 31.06 12.76 3.41
C MET A 215 30.98 14.16 4.05
N LYS A 216 29.81 14.80 3.97
CA LYS A 216 29.55 16.09 4.60
C LYS A 216 29.76 16.04 6.12
N LEU A 217 29.37 14.94 6.78
CA LEU A 217 29.60 14.75 8.22
C LEU A 217 31.09 14.69 8.54
N TRP A 218 31.90 13.94 7.80
CA TRP A 218 33.35 13.90 8.03
C TRP A 218 34.02 15.25 7.81
N VAL A 219 33.62 15.99 6.78
CA VAL A 219 34.07 17.36 6.55
C VAL A 219 33.68 18.26 7.72
N SER A 220 32.40 18.17 8.16
CA SER A 220 31.91 18.93 9.31
C SER A 220 32.71 18.65 10.59
N ILE A 221 32.97 17.38 10.89
CA ILE A 221 33.80 16.99 12.05
C ILE A 221 35.22 17.54 11.95
N LEU A 222 35.84 17.45 10.77
CA LEU A 222 37.19 17.97 10.53
C LEU A 222 37.34 19.44 10.92
N PHE A 223 36.32 20.25 10.62
CA PHE A 223 36.34 21.67 10.95
C PHE A 223 35.82 22.01 12.35
N THR A 224 34.83 21.25 12.84
CA THR A 224 34.19 21.47 14.15
C THR A 224 35.13 21.10 15.30
N VAL A 225 35.87 19.97 15.20
CA VAL A 225 36.78 19.53 16.29
C VAL A 225 37.86 20.57 16.64
N PRO A 226 38.57 21.22 15.69
CA PRO A 226 39.50 22.29 16.02
C PRO A 226 38.84 23.50 16.68
N ILE A 227 37.65 23.91 16.22
CA ILE A 227 36.87 25.01 16.83
C ILE A 227 36.56 24.66 18.30
N PHE A 228 36.06 23.42 18.53
CA PHE A 228 35.72 22.93 19.86
C PHE A 228 36.97 22.92 20.79
N ILE A 229 38.11 22.43 20.31
CA ILE A 229 39.38 22.42 21.07
C ILE A 229 39.82 23.85 21.41
N LEU A 230 39.73 24.78 20.47
CA LEU A 230 40.07 26.18 20.71
C LEU A 230 39.20 26.82 21.78
N SER A 231 37.85 26.67 21.66
CA SER A 231 36.92 27.28 22.59
C SER A 231 37.01 26.64 23.99
N MET A 232 36.99 25.26 24.06
CA MET A 232 37.10 24.59 25.37
C MET A 232 38.45 24.78 26.04
N GLY A 233 39.54 24.88 25.26
CA GLY A 233 40.87 25.12 25.78
C GLY A 233 41.06 26.49 26.43
N GLU A 234 40.31 27.50 25.98
CA GLU A 234 40.27 28.82 26.60
C GLU A 234 39.58 28.78 27.99
N MET A 235 38.66 27.82 28.21
CA MET A 235 37.92 27.66 29.47
C MET A 235 38.68 26.84 30.52
N LEU A 236 39.78 26.17 30.18
CA LEU A 236 40.57 25.34 31.10
C LEU A 236 41.31 26.20 32.12
N PRO A 237 41.47 25.74 33.38
CA PRO A 237 42.27 26.43 34.39
C PRO A 237 43.71 26.70 33.87
N GLY A 238 44.13 27.97 33.91
CA GLY A 238 45.46 28.40 33.43
C GLY A 238 45.50 28.80 31.95
N ASN A 239 44.37 28.73 31.23
CA ASN A 239 44.17 29.15 29.84
C ASN A 239 45.35 28.79 28.92
N PRO A 240 45.64 27.50 28.67
CA PRO A 240 46.80 27.08 27.91
C PRO A 240 46.79 27.60 26.46
N ILE A 241 45.60 27.73 25.86
CA ILE A 241 45.47 28.21 24.48
C ILE A 241 45.63 29.72 24.37
N GLY A 242 45.09 30.48 25.34
CA GLY A 242 45.25 31.94 25.36
C GLY A 242 46.66 32.42 25.57
N LYS A 243 47.61 31.54 26.02
CA LYS A 243 49.05 31.82 26.05
C LYS A 243 49.71 31.70 24.69
N ILE A 244 49.11 30.96 23.76
CA ILE A 244 49.64 30.66 22.42
C ILE A 244 48.96 31.55 21.36
N ILE A 245 47.63 31.70 21.48
CA ILE A 245 46.80 32.42 20.51
C ILE A 245 46.05 33.54 21.25
N SER A 246 46.13 34.75 20.74
CA SER A 246 45.37 35.88 21.34
C SER A 246 43.86 35.64 21.13
N PRO A 247 43.00 36.09 22.06
CA PRO A 247 41.53 35.90 21.96
C PRO A 247 40.94 36.49 20.67
N SER A 248 41.49 37.58 20.15
CA SER A 248 41.10 38.17 18.87
C SER A 248 41.40 37.25 17.70
N CYS A 249 42.59 36.64 17.67
CA CYS A 249 42.96 35.68 16.63
C CYS A 249 42.13 34.41 16.72
N SER A 250 41.79 33.91 17.92
CA SER A 250 40.94 32.78 18.16
C SER A 250 39.55 32.96 17.53
N GLY A 251 38.91 34.13 17.71
CA GLY A 251 37.63 34.45 17.11
C GLY A 251 37.64 34.41 15.56
N TRP A 252 38.71 34.97 14.96
CA TRP A 252 38.88 34.94 13.51
C TRP A 252 39.11 33.52 12.97
N ILE A 253 39.91 32.71 13.67
CA ILE A 253 40.15 31.31 13.33
C ILE A 253 38.83 30.52 13.41
N GLN A 254 38.07 30.70 14.48
CA GLN A 254 36.77 30.05 14.65
C GLN A 254 35.80 30.47 13.53
N LEU A 255 35.73 31.73 13.12
CA LEU A 255 34.93 32.19 12.00
C LEU A 255 35.33 31.45 10.72
N VAL A 256 36.63 31.50 10.34
CA VAL A 256 37.09 30.87 9.09
C VAL A 256 36.80 29.38 9.04
N LEU A 257 37.01 28.67 10.14
CA LEU A 257 36.74 27.25 10.25
C LEU A 257 35.25 26.95 10.27
N SER A 258 34.38 27.88 10.71
CA SER A 258 32.93 27.69 10.72
C SER A 258 32.27 27.84 9.34
N LEU A 259 32.89 28.60 8.42
CA LEU A 259 32.35 28.85 7.08
C LEU A 259 32.06 27.54 6.28
N PRO A 260 32.99 26.56 6.19
CA PRO A 260 32.71 25.30 5.49
C PRO A 260 31.57 24.51 6.14
N VAL A 261 31.45 24.59 7.47
CA VAL A 261 30.34 23.88 8.18
C VAL A 261 29.00 24.51 7.85
N VAL A 262 28.88 25.82 7.92
CA VAL A 262 27.62 26.55 7.74
C VAL A 262 27.22 26.60 6.26
N PHE A 263 28.11 26.95 5.35
CA PHE A 263 27.79 27.26 3.95
C PHE A 263 27.98 26.09 2.96
N TYR A 264 28.70 25.05 3.36
CA TYR A 264 28.87 23.87 2.52
C TYR A 264 28.17 22.65 3.10
N THR A 265 28.57 22.16 4.29
CA THR A 265 28.04 20.86 4.78
C THR A 265 26.60 20.96 5.26
N CYS A 266 26.21 22.11 5.88
CA CYS A 266 24.89 22.26 6.53
C CYS A 266 24.01 23.33 5.88
N TRP A 267 24.38 23.85 4.71
CA TRP A 267 23.60 24.88 4.01
C TRP A 267 22.17 24.45 3.68
N SER A 268 21.99 23.17 3.38
CA SER A 268 20.68 22.59 3.13
C SER A 268 19.69 22.77 4.29
N PHE A 269 20.16 22.83 5.55
CA PHE A 269 19.29 23.07 6.70
C PHE A 269 18.70 24.48 6.69
N PHE A 270 19.48 25.46 6.28
CA PHE A 270 19.01 26.85 6.16
C PHE A 270 18.03 27.00 4.97
N GLN A 271 18.32 26.36 3.83
CA GLN A 271 17.40 26.35 2.70
C GLN A 271 16.05 25.73 3.08
N ARG A 272 16.05 24.58 3.76
CA ARG A 272 14.84 23.90 4.24
C ARG A 272 14.10 24.71 5.29
N GLY A 273 14.82 25.34 6.21
CA GLY A 273 14.24 26.27 7.17
C GLY A 273 13.56 27.45 6.49
N TRP A 274 14.19 28.05 5.47
CA TRP A 274 13.60 29.13 4.70
C TRP A 274 12.32 28.72 3.96
N VAL A 275 12.31 27.56 3.30
CA VAL A 275 11.10 27.00 2.65
C VAL A 275 9.98 26.81 3.69
N SER A 276 10.31 26.28 4.86
CA SER A 276 9.37 26.07 5.96
C SER A 276 8.74 27.38 6.49
N PHE A 277 9.53 28.46 6.59
CA PHE A 277 9.01 29.78 6.93
C PHE A 277 8.15 30.38 5.81
N LYS A 278 8.57 30.24 4.56
CA LYS A 278 7.83 30.75 3.40
C LYS A 278 6.48 30.08 3.23
N THR A 279 6.40 28.77 3.48
CA THR A 279 5.17 27.99 3.37
C THR A 279 4.32 28.02 4.65
N TRP A 280 4.81 28.68 5.71
CA TRP A 280 4.21 28.74 7.04
C TRP A 280 3.93 27.35 7.65
N ARG A 281 4.67 26.33 7.21
CA ARG A 281 4.65 24.96 7.74
C ARG A 281 5.90 24.74 8.57
N LEU A 282 5.88 25.29 9.80
CA LEU A 282 7.03 25.26 10.68
C LEU A 282 7.38 23.84 11.11
N ASN A 283 8.66 23.49 10.99
CA ASN A 283 9.20 22.16 11.28
C ASN A 283 10.56 22.26 12.00
N MET A 284 11.24 21.12 12.17
CA MET A 284 12.54 21.09 12.86
C MET A 284 13.58 21.99 12.21
N PHE A 285 13.58 22.12 10.86
CA PHE A 285 14.55 22.95 10.16
C PHE A 285 14.33 24.44 10.43
N SER A 286 13.09 24.86 10.72
CA SER A 286 12.79 26.23 11.14
C SER A 286 13.50 26.56 12.46
N LEU A 287 13.45 25.67 13.44
CA LEU A 287 14.11 25.88 14.75
C LEU A 287 15.63 25.88 14.63
N ILE A 288 16.19 24.93 13.86
CA ILE A 288 17.63 24.84 13.61
C ILE A 288 18.13 26.09 12.88
N ALA A 289 17.45 26.50 11.80
CA ALA A 289 17.84 27.68 11.02
C ALA A 289 17.75 28.96 11.85
N LEU A 290 16.70 29.11 12.68
CA LEU A 290 16.53 30.25 13.58
C LEU A 290 17.60 30.23 14.66
N GLY A 291 17.80 29.12 15.37
CA GLY A 291 18.75 29.02 16.47
C GLY A 291 20.20 29.14 16.02
N ALA A 292 20.65 28.29 15.09
CA ALA A 292 22.02 28.32 14.59
C ALA A 292 22.32 29.64 13.81
N GLY A 293 21.32 30.13 13.04
CA GLY A 293 21.43 31.39 12.31
C GLY A 293 21.57 32.59 13.25
N ALA A 294 20.74 32.70 14.28
CA ALA A 294 20.82 33.77 15.27
C ALA A 294 22.17 33.75 16.01
N ALA A 295 22.65 32.57 16.43
CA ALA A 295 23.94 32.40 17.07
C ALA A 295 25.12 32.78 16.17
N PHE A 296 25.05 32.40 14.87
CA PHE A 296 26.07 32.78 13.89
C PHE A 296 26.11 34.28 13.62
N VAL A 297 24.92 34.91 13.40
CA VAL A 297 24.80 36.36 13.21
C VAL A 297 25.28 37.14 14.44
N TYR A 298 24.86 36.71 15.65
CA TYR A 298 25.36 37.30 16.92
C TYR A 298 26.87 37.26 17.00
N SER A 299 27.50 36.14 16.69
CA SER A 299 28.95 35.96 16.74
C SER A 299 29.67 36.81 15.67
N LEU A 300 29.06 36.93 14.46
CA LEU A 300 29.59 37.86 13.43
C LEU A 300 29.56 39.32 13.90
N VAL A 301 28.42 39.79 14.41
CA VAL A 301 28.29 41.16 14.90
C VAL A 301 29.24 41.40 16.07
N GLY A 302 29.36 40.42 16.98
CA GLY A 302 30.29 40.48 18.10
C GLY A 302 31.76 40.56 17.71
N LEU A 303 32.15 39.90 16.62
CA LEU A 303 33.51 39.90 16.13
C LEU A 303 33.84 41.17 15.30
N PHE A 304 32.94 41.63 14.42
CA PHE A 304 33.16 42.78 13.55
C PHE A 304 32.87 44.12 14.23
N PHE A 305 31.84 44.16 15.08
CA PHE A 305 31.33 45.37 15.69
C PHE A 305 31.21 45.24 17.24
N PRO A 306 32.31 44.93 17.98
CA PRO A 306 32.24 44.73 19.42
C PRO A 306 31.78 45.98 20.19
N GLN A 307 31.82 47.13 19.53
CA GLN A 307 31.43 48.44 20.11
C GLN A 307 29.91 48.55 20.30
N VAL A 308 29.13 47.86 19.49
CA VAL A 308 27.64 47.88 19.54
C VAL A 308 27.11 47.23 20.82
N PHE A 309 27.91 46.37 21.43
CA PHE A 309 27.46 45.60 22.59
C PHE A 309 27.75 46.36 23.90
N PRO A 310 26.81 46.34 24.87
CA PRO A 310 27.01 46.93 26.20
C PRO A 310 28.23 46.34 26.92
N ALA A 311 28.80 47.13 27.85
CA ALA A 311 30.00 46.73 28.61
C ALA A 311 29.77 45.44 29.43
N GLU A 312 28.53 45.19 29.86
CA GLU A 312 28.17 44.02 30.64
C GLU A 312 28.28 42.70 29.84
N LEU A 313 28.27 42.76 28.51
CA LEU A 313 28.45 41.61 27.62
C LEU A 313 29.89 41.26 27.34
N LYS A 314 30.80 42.12 27.77
CA LYS A 314 32.26 41.99 27.55
C LYS A 314 32.92 41.35 28.76
N ASN A 315 33.82 40.40 28.55
CA ASN A 315 34.61 39.79 29.60
C ASN A 315 35.62 40.82 30.13
N HIS A 316 36.37 40.50 31.21
CA HIS A 316 37.39 41.38 31.82
C HIS A 316 38.45 41.91 30.87
N HIS A 317 38.58 41.31 29.67
CA HIS A 317 39.53 41.73 28.63
C HIS A 317 38.84 42.51 27.48
N GLY A 318 37.56 42.89 27.59
CA GLY A 318 36.83 43.68 26.60
C GLY A 318 36.29 42.88 25.40
N TYR A 319 36.39 41.54 25.39
CA TYR A 319 35.90 40.69 24.33
C TYR A 319 34.49 40.15 24.64
N ILE A 320 33.74 39.91 23.56
CA ILE A 320 32.39 39.33 23.62
C ILE A 320 32.50 37.80 23.51
N ALA A 321 31.66 37.06 24.26
CA ALA A 321 31.54 35.62 24.09
C ALA A 321 30.93 35.28 22.71
N LEU A 322 31.71 34.60 21.88
CA LEU A 322 31.27 34.12 20.55
C LEU A 322 30.68 32.72 20.65
N TYR A 323 29.79 32.36 19.74
CA TYR A 323 29.09 31.05 19.71
C TYR A 323 29.39 30.23 18.46
N PHE A 324 30.52 30.49 17.74
CA PHE A 324 30.89 29.72 16.55
C PHE A 324 31.05 28.23 16.84
N GLU A 325 31.63 27.87 18.00
CA GLU A 325 31.74 26.50 18.46
C GLU A 325 30.35 25.86 18.68
N SER A 326 29.44 26.58 19.31
CA SER A 326 28.08 26.10 19.53
C SER A 326 27.36 25.87 18.20
N VAL A 327 27.41 26.81 17.26
CA VAL A 327 26.83 26.69 15.92
C VAL A 327 27.35 25.46 15.20
N THR A 328 28.68 25.29 15.13
CA THR A 328 29.27 24.17 14.39
C THR A 328 29.02 22.84 15.04
N VAL A 329 29.06 22.74 16.37
CA VAL A 329 28.73 21.52 17.12
C VAL A 329 27.27 21.15 16.92
N ILE A 330 26.35 22.12 17.05
CA ILE A 330 24.89 21.87 16.84
C ILE A 330 24.63 21.35 15.43
N LEU A 331 25.14 22.05 14.39
CA LEU A 331 24.94 21.66 13.01
C LEU A 331 25.56 20.29 12.71
N THR A 332 26.73 19.98 13.26
CA THR A 332 27.40 18.68 13.11
C THR A 332 26.61 17.55 13.77
N LEU A 333 26.07 17.79 14.98
CA LEU A 333 25.25 16.80 15.68
C LEU A 333 23.89 16.57 14.99
N VAL A 334 23.28 17.62 14.43
CA VAL A 334 22.08 17.48 13.60
C VAL A 334 22.40 16.69 12.32
N LEU A 335 23.51 16.99 11.68
CA LEU A 335 23.96 16.25 10.49
C LEU A 335 24.26 14.78 10.82
N LEU A 336 24.85 14.50 11.99
CA LEU A 336 25.01 13.12 12.49
C LEU A 336 23.65 12.42 12.64
N GLY A 337 22.64 13.11 13.18
CA GLY A 337 21.26 12.61 13.27
C GLY A 337 20.71 12.24 11.88
N GLN A 338 20.89 13.12 10.89
CA GLN A 338 20.45 12.86 9.50
C GLN A 338 21.19 11.67 8.85
N VAL A 339 22.49 11.52 9.09
CA VAL A 339 23.26 10.36 8.61
C VAL A 339 22.75 9.06 9.24
N MET A 340 22.44 9.10 10.55
CA MET A 340 21.87 7.93 11.24
C MET A 340 20.46 7.60 10.74
N GLU A 341 19.66 8.61 10.45
CA GLU A 341 18.34 8.49 9.83
C GLU A 341 18.45 7.83 8.44
N ALA A 342 19.29 8.37 7.54
CA ALA A 342 19.52 7.80 6.21
C ALA A 342 20.00 6.34 6.27
N LYS A 343 20.92 6.03 7.21
CA LYS A 343 21.37 4.65 7.45
C LYS A 343 20.27 3.73 7.95
N ALA A 344 19.37 4.23 8.79
CA ALA A 344 18.27 3.47 9.32
C ALA A 344 17.23 3.17 8.21
N HIS A 345 16.91 4.16 7.36
CA HIS A 345 16.07 3.99 6.17
C HIS A 345 16.63 2.93 5.23
N SER A 346 17.92 3.03 4.88
CA SER A 346 18.59 2.01 4.04
C SER A 346 18.52 0.60 4.64
N LYS A 347 18.71 0.44 5.96
CA LYS A 347 18.56 -0.86 6.64
C LYS A 347 17.12 -1.37 6.69
N THR A 348 16.15 -0.48 6.76
CA THR A 348 14.73 -0.87 6.87
C THR A 348 14.20 -1.30 5.51
N ASN A 349 14.68 -0.70 4.42
CA ASN A 349 14.44 -1.15 3.04
C ASN A 349 15.06 -2.53 2.73
N SER A 350 15.83 -3.12 3.65
CA SER A 350 16.46 -4.43 3.42
C SER A 350 15.44 -5.56 3.17
N ALA A 351 14.23 -5.48 3.74
CA ALA A 351 13.19 -6.47 3.48
C ALA A 351 12.70 -6.42 2.03
N ILE A 352 12.52 -5.20 1.49
CA ILE A 352 12.17 -4.99 0.07
C ILE A 352 13.34 -5.44 -0.83
N LYS A 353 14.57 -5.08 -0.46
CA LYS A 353 15.78 -5.51 -1.18
C LYS A 353 15.96 -7.02 -1.18
N GLU A 354 15.60 -7.71 -0.10
CA GLU A 354 15.59 -9.17 -0.05
C GLU A 354 14.55 -9.75 -1.01
N LEU A 355 13.36 -9.19 -1.09
CA LEU A 355 12.33 -9.60 -2.06
C LEU A 355 12.78 -9.37 -3.50
N ILE A 356 13.37 -8.21 -3.81
CA ILE A 356 13.91 -7.90 -5.14
C ILE A 356 15.00 -8.90 -5.55
N LYS A 357 15.88 -9.31 -4.61
CA LYS A 357 16.93 -10.32 -4.86
C LYS A 357 16.38 -11.70 -5.17
N LEU A 358 15.08 -11.97 -4.94
CA LEU A 358 14.47 -13.24 -5.32
C LEU A 358 14.31 -13.35 -6.85
N SER A 359 14.07 -12.24 -7.54
CA SER A 359 13.97 -12.23 -9.00
C SER A 359 15.34 -12.60 -9.61
N PRO A 360 15.43 -13.62 -10.47
CA PRO A 360 16.66 -13.92 -11.21
C PRO A 360 16.90 -12.86 -12.28
N SER A 361 18.14 -12.71 -12.74
CA SER A 361 18.51 -11.82 -13.83
C SER A 361 18.43 -12.47 -15.21
N GLU A 362 18.49 -13.80 -15.27
CA GLU A 362 18.53 -14.62 -16.49
C GLU A 362 17.54 -15.77 -16.40
N ALA A 363 17.06 -16.22 -17.55
CA ALA A 363 16.23 -17.42 -17.72
C ALA A 363 16.75 -18.30 -18.87
N THR A 364 16.39 -19.57 -18.87
CA THR A 364 16.70 -20.49 -19.96
C THR A 364 15.43 -20.74 -20.78
N ARG A 365 15.35 -20.15 -21.99
CA ARG A 365 14.27 -20.40 -22.94
C ARG A 365 14.59 -21.60 -23.84
N VAL A 366 13.60 -22.43 -24.11
CA VAL A 366 13.72 -23.57 -25.01
C VAL A 366 13.13 -23.18 -26.35
N GLU A 367 14.00 -23.04 -27.39
CA GLU A 367 13.60 -22.76 -28.77
C GLU A 367 14.01 -23.96 -29.66
N ASN A 368 13.03 -24.59 -30.28
CA ASN A 368 13.28 -25.78 -31.18
C ASN A 368 14.11 -26.89 -30.50
N GLY A 369 13.94 -27.12 -29.21
CA GLY A 369 14.68 -28.13 -28.44
C GLY A 369 16.09 -27.71 -28.00
N ILE A 370 16.47 -26.44 -28.22
CA ILE A 370 17.78 -25.91 -27.83
C ILE A 370 17.61 -24.94 -26.65
N ASP A 371 18.38 -25.16 -25.58
CA ASP A 371 18.44 -24.30 -24.41
C ASP A 371 19.18 -22.98 -24.75
N LYS A 372 18.53 -21.83 -24.61
CA LYS A 372 19.10 -20.51 -24.83
C LYS A 372 18.95 -19.64 -23.59
N LYS A 373 20.04 -19.13 -23.05
CA LYS A 373 19.99 -18.14 -21.97
C LYS A 373 19.56 -16.77 -22.50
N ILE A 374 18.59 -16.17 -21.84
CA ILE A 374 18.05 -14.84 -22.15
C ILE A 374 17.95 -14.01 -20.88
N GLY A 375 17.97 -12.68 -20.99
CA GLY A 375 17.63 -11.79 -19.91
C GLY A 375 16.16 -11.90 -19.53
N ILE A 376 15.81 -11.63 -18.26
CA ILE A 376 14.44 -11.74 -17.78
C ILE A 376 13.49 -10.74 -18.49
N ASP A 377 14.02 -9.63 -18.94
CA ASP A 377 13.34 -8.58 -19.70
C ASP A 377 12.99 -8.99 -21.14
N GLN A 378 13.61 -10.07 -21.63
CA GLN A 378 13.39 -10.63 -22.99
C GLN A 378 12.36 -11.75 -23.02
N ILE A 379 11.84 -12.18 -21.86
CA ILE A 379 10.81 -13.22 -21.79
C ILE A 379 9.49 -12.65 -22.32
N GLN A 380 8.80 -13.44 -23.16
CA GLN A 380 7.49 -13.13 -23.70
C GLN A 380 6.42 -14.08 -23.14
N LEU A 381 5.16 -13.61 -23.14
CA LEU A 381 4.04 -14.47 -22.78
C LEU A 381 3.96 -15.69 -23.69
N GLY A 382 3.84 -16.87 -23.09
CA GLY A 382 3.80 -18.13 -23.82
C GLY A 382 5.16 -18.79 -24.05
N ASP A 383 6.29 -18.13 -23.73
CA ASP A 383 7.63 -18.75 -23.82
C ASP A 383 7.70 -20.00 -22.97
N ILE A 384 8.35 -21.04 -23.52
CA ILE A 384 8.69 -22.27 -22.76
C ILE A 384 10.05 -22.08 -22.11
N LEU A 385 10.05 -22.12 -20.79
CA LEU A 385 11.23 -21.91 -19.97
C LEU A 385 11.63 -23.20 -19.25
N LYS A 386 12.92 -23.48 -19.20
CA LYS A 386 13.48 -24.62 -18.48
C LYS A 386 14.04 -24.15 -17.15
N VAL A 387 13.57 -24.75 -16.06
CA VAL A 387 14.03 -24.47 -14.69
C VAL A 387 14.77 -25.68 -14.15
N LYS A 388 16.05 -25.50 -13.83
CA LYS A 388 16.93 -26.57 -13.31
C LYS A 388 16.88 -26.65 -11.78
N PRO A 389 17.30 -27.73 -11.16
CA PRO A 389 17.43 -27.83 -9.71
C PRO A 389 18.29 -26.70 -9.14
N GLY A 390 17.78 -26.01 -8.11
CA GLY A 390 18.42 -24.87 -7.46
C GLY A 390 18.22 -23.54 -8.18
N ASP A 391 17.63 -23.53 -9.39
CA ASP A 391 17.33 -22.29 -10.08
C ASP A 391 16.12 -21.60 -9.45
N LYS A 392 16.10 -20.25 -9.48
CA LYS A 392 14.92 -19.48 -9.18
C LYS A 392 13.98 -19.47 -10.36
N ILE A 393 12.68 -19.58 -10.10
CA ILE A 393 11.66 -19.50 -11.13
C ILE A 393 11.61 -18.05 -11.67
N PRO A 394 11.76 -17.86 -13.00
CA PRO A 394 11.98 -16.53 -13.56
C PRO A 394 10.72 -15.64 -13.60
N VAL A 395 9.57 -16.23 -13.95
CA VAL A 395 8.27 -15.55 -14.11
C VAL A 395 7.15 -16.46 -13.61
N ASP A 396 5.93 -15.94 -13.47
CA ASP A 396 4.80 -16.81 -13.13
C ASP A 396 4.35 -17.60 -14.36
N GLY A 397 3.99 -18.87 -14.15
CA GLY A 397 3.55 -19.72 -15.24
C GLY A 397 3.07 -21.08 -14.78
N GLN A 398 2.78 -21.96 -15.74
CA GLN A 398 2.27 -23.30 -15.53
C GLN A 398 3.32 -24.35 -15.97
N ILE A 399 3.51 -25.40 -15.20
CA ILE A 399 4.37 -26.55 -15.56
C ILE A 399 3.73 -27.27 -16.74
N THR A 400 4.49 -27.42 -17.82
CA THR A 400 4.06 -28.12 -19.04
C THR A 400 4.66 -29.51 -19.19
N ASP A 401 5.77 -29.79 -18.50
CA ASP A 401 6.42 -31.09 -18.52
C ASP A 401 7.31 -31.24 -17.27
N GLY A 402 7.25 -32.37 -16.62
CA GLY A 402 8.04 -32.70 -15.44
C GLY A 402 7.30 -32.42 -14.11
N ASN A 403 8.01 -32.69 -13.01
CA ASN A 403 7.56 -32.40 -11.64
C ASN A 403 8.76 -32.09 -10.77
N SER A 404 8.56 -31.30 -9.70
CA SER A 404 9.61 -31.02 -8.72
C SER A 404 9.01 -30.52 -7.40
N ASN A 405 9.83 -30.50 -6.35
CA ASN A 405 9.53 -29.83 -5.10
C ASN A 405 9.96 -28.36 -5.20
N ILE A 406 9.04 -27.44 -4.96
CA ILE A 406 9.29 -26.00 -5.03
C ILE A 406 9.35 -25.42 -3.62
N ASP A 407 10.45 -24.74 -3.30
CA ASP A 407 10.56 -23.96 -2.07
C ASP A 407 9.88 -22.59 -2.27
N GLU A 408 8.69 -22.45 -1.73
CA GLU A 408 7.91 -21.21 -1.74
C GLU A 408 8.07 -20.40 -0.44
N SER A 409 9.00 -20.80 0.46
CA SER A 409 9.15 -20.22 1.80
C SER A 409 9.43 -18.71 1.80
N MET A 410 10.07 -18.21 0.77
CA MET A 410 10.40 -16.79 0.62
C MET A 410 9.15 -15.91 0.35
N LEU A 411 8.10 -16.48 -0.25
CA LEU A 411 6.83 -15.81 -0.50
C LEU A 411 5.79 -16.16 0.58
N THR A 412 5.66 -17.44 0.91
CA THR A 412 4.61 -17.92 1.82
C THR A 412 5.05 -17.89 3.30
N GLY A 413 6.36 -17.94 3.56
CA GLY A 413 6.95 -18.10 4.90
C GLY A 413 6.85 -19.53 5.46
N GLU A 414 6.53 -20.54 4.61
CA GLU A 414 6.49 -21.97 5.00
C GLU A 414 7.81 -22.65 4.68
N PRO A 415 8.43 -23.33 5.63
CA PRO A 415 9.73 -23.98 5.40
C PRO A 415 9.64 -25.31 4.64
N ILE A 416 8.43 -25.84 4.40
CA ILE A 416 8.24 -27.13 3.75
C ILE A 416 8.02 -26.91 2.25
N PRO A 417 8.88 -27.48 1.37
CA PRO A 417 8.69 -27.40 -0.08
C PRO A 417 7.37 -28.07 -0.52
N VAL A 418 6.75 -27.50 -1.56
CA VAL A 418 5.49 -28.01 -2.12
C VAL A 418 5.78 -28.80 -3.39
N GLU A 419 5.26 -30.03 -3.47
CA GLU A 419 5.36 -30.83 -4.69
C GLU A 419 4.43 -30.23 -5.77
N LYS A 420 5.00 -29.97 -6.96
CA LYS A 420 4.32 -29.46 -8.14
C LYS A 420 4.51 -30.41 -9.32
N GLN A 421 3.46 -30.60 -10.08
CA GLN A 421 3.41 -31.50 -11.23
C GLN A 421 2.89 -30.78 -12.47
N GLU A 422 2.86 -31.45 -13.61
CA GLU A 422 2.30 -30.93 -14.85
C GLU A 422 0.89 -30.38 -14.64
N GLY A 423 0.64 -29.16 -15.12
CA GLY A 423 -0.62 -28.42 -14.91
C GLY A 423 -0.65 -27.52 -13.69
N ASP A 424 0.31 -27.62 -12.76
CA ASP A 424 0.37 -26.75 -11.58
C ASP A 424 1.02 -25.41 -11.89
N HIS A 425 0.55 -24.35 -11.21
CA HIS A 425 1.13 -23.01 -11.31
C HIS A 425 2.35 -22.86 -10.41
N VAL A 426 3.35 -22.13 -10.92
CA VAL A 426 4.57 -21.76 -10.20
C VAL A 426 4.78 -20.26 -10.24
N SER A 427 5.36 -19.69 -9.20
CA SER A 427 5.51 -18.25 -9.01
C SER A 427 6.94 -17.79 -9.11
N SER A 428 7.16 -16.62 -9.72
CA SER A 428 8.46 -15.96 -9.81
C SER A 428 9.13 -15.80 -8.45
N GLY A 429 10.44 -16.05 -8.40
CA GLY A 429 11.26 -15.87 -7.19
C GLY A 429 11.26 -17.05 -6.22
N THR A 430 10.43 -18.09 -6.42
CA THR A 430 10.51 -19.36 -5.70
C THR A 430 11.68 -20.21 -6.23
N ILE A 431 12.13 -21.19 -5.46
CA ILE A 431 13.34 -21.97 -5.78
C ILE A 431 12.93 -23.39 -6.15
N ASN A 432 13.40 -23.83 -7.32
CA ASN A 432 13.23 -25.22 -7.75
C ASN A 432 14.13 -26.15 -6.93
N GLY A 433 13.57 -27.24 -6.42
CA GLY A 433 14.27 -28.21 -5.58
C GLY A 433 15.13 -29.18 -6.38
N ASP A 434 14.61 -30.38 -6.63
CA ASP A 434 15.42 -31.55 -6.97
C ASP A 434 15.37 -31.98 -8.44
N ARG A 435 14.38 -31.56 -9.23
CA ARG A 435 14.20 -32.00 -10.63
C ARG A 435 14.04 -30.80 -11.58
N SER A 436 14.48 -30.99 -12.84
CA SER A 436 14.22 -30.01 -13.90
C SER A 436 12.81 -30.18 -14.44
N PHE A 437 12.16 -29.07 -14.75
CA PHE A 437 10.86 -29.06 -15.41
C PHE A 437 10.81 -27.97 -16.48
N LEU A 438 9.82 -28.06 -17.37
CA LEU A 438 9.48 -27.04 -18.34
C LEU A 438 8.23 -26.32 -17.87
N MET A 439 8.22 -25.00 -18.03
CA MET A 439 7.07 -24.16 -17.71
C MET A 439 6.74 -23.21 -18.87
N LYS A 440 5.47 -22.90 -19.02
CA LYS A 440 4.96 -21.86 -19.95
C LYS A 440 4.79 -20.57 -19.17
N ALA A 441 5.37 -19.47 -19.66
CA ALA A 441 5.23 -18.14 -19.05
C ALA A 441 3.80 -17.60 -19.23
N GLU A 442 3.12 -17.23 -18.14
CA GLU A 442 1.74 -16.71 -18.13
C GLU A 442 1.67 -15.26 -17.66
N ARG A 443 2.55 -14.85 -16.73
CA ARG A 443 2.66 -13.46 -16.27
C ARG A 443 4.13 -13.05 -16.27
N ILE A 444 4.44 -11.89 -16.82
CA ILE A 444 5.81 -11.40 -16.99
C ILE A 444 5.97 -9.97 -16.44
N GLY A 445 7.17 -9.56 -16.12
CA GLY A 445 7.50 -8.20 -15.72
C GLY A 445 6.76 -7.75 -14.46
N SER A 446 6.02 -6.64 -14.58
CA SER A 446 5.22 -6.05 -13.47
C SER A 446 4.04 -6.91 -13.04
N ASP A 447 3.57 -7.82 -13.89
CA ASP A 447 2.36 -8.60 -13.66
C ASP A 447 2.64 -9.88 -12.85
N THR A 448 3.93 -10.19 -12.62
CA THR A 448 4.30 -11.33 -11.75
C THR A 448 3.88 -11.07 -10.31
N LEU A 449 3.52 -12.13 -9.60
CA LEU A 449 3.13 -12.08 -8.18
C LEU A 449 4.22 -11.41 -7.33
N LEU A 450 5.49 -11.73 -7.58
CA LEU A 450 6.61 -11.12 -6.87
C LEU A 450 6.70 -9.60 -7.11
N ALA A 451 6.50 -9.14 -8.35
CA ALA A 451 6.50 -7.71 -8.68
C ALA A 451 5.32 -6.98 -7.99
N GLN A 452 4.13 -7.57 -7.99
CA GLN A 452 2.97 -7.04 -7.28
C GLN A 452 3.20 -6.97 -5.76
N ILE A 453 3.82 -7.99 -5.16
CA ILE A 453 4.19 -7.98 -3.74
C ILE A 453 5.15 -6.82 -3.45
N ILE A 454 6.20 -6.64 -4.25
CA ILE A 454 7.17 -5.55 -4.10
C ILE A 454 6.45 -4.19 -4.20
N GLN A 455 5.54 -4.02 -5.15
CA GLN A 455 4.76 -2.79 -5.31
C GLN A 455 3.87 -2.53 -4.10
N LEU A 456 3.10 -3.51 -3.62
CA LEU A 456 2.25 -3.37 -2.44
C LEU A 456 3.05 -2.99 -1.19
N VAL A 457 4.21 -3.61 -0.97
CA VAL A 457 5.10 -3.29 0.17
C VAL A 457 5.66 -1.88 0.06
N ASN A 458 6.02 -1.43 -1.16
CA ASN A 458 6.46 -0.07 -1.41
C ASN A 458 5.35 0.95 -1.12
N ASP A 459 4.14 0.72 -1.63
CA ASP A 459 3.00 1.63 -1.46
C ASP A 459 2.58 1.72 0.01
N ALA A 460 2.51 0.58 0.70
CA ALA A 460 2.24 0.53 2.13
C ALA A 460 3.28 1.29 2.97
N SER A 461 4.56 1.14 2.62
CA SER A 461 5.66 1.80 3.34
C SER A 461 5.63 3.33 3.19
N ARG A 462 4.97 3.85 2.15
CA ARG A 462 4.82 5.29 1.87
C ARG A 462 3.51 5.87 2.38
N SER A 463 2.50 5.03 2.62
CA SER A 463 1.21 5.49 3.07
C SER A 463 1.27 6.06 4.49
N LYS A 464 0.49 7.10 4.78
CA LYS A 464 0.43 7.73 6.11
C LYS A 464 -0.60 7.06 7.01
N ALA A 465 -0.15 6.52 8.12
CA ALA A 465 -1.05 6.08 9.19
C ALA A 465 -1.81 7.26 9.83
N PRO A 466 -3.05 7.08 10.32
CA PRO A 466 -3.80 8.11 11.03
C PRO A 466 -3.03 8.73 12.21
N ILE A 467 -2.30 7.92 12.97
CA ILE A 467 -1.46 8.40 14.09
C ILE A 467 -0.33 9.32 13.61
N GLN A 468 0.19 9.14 12.40
CA GLN A 468 1.19 10.04 11.82
C GLN A 468 0.59 11.41 11.51
N ARG A 469 -0.64 11.47 10.94
CA ARG A 469 -1.33 12.75 10.68
C ARG A 469 -1.58 13.52 11.97
N LEU A 470 -1.91 12.82 13.07
CA LEU A 470 -2.04 13.45 14.39
C LEU A 470 -0.70 14.02 14.87
N THR A 471 0.39 13.28 14.69
CA THR A 471 1.74 13.70 15.06
C THR A 471 2.19 14.94 14.27
N ASP A 472 1.91 15.00 12.97
CA ASP A 472 2.20 16.15 12.11
C ASP A 472 1.45 17.40 12.62
N LYS A 473 0.16 17.26 12.95
CA LYS A 473 -0.66 18.36 13.49
C LYS A 473 -0.15 18.85 14.86
N VAL A 474 0.30 17.94 15.73
CA VAL A 474 0.92 18.31 17.00
C VAL A 474 2.21 19.10 16.76
N SER A 475 3.04 18.72 15.80
CA SER A 475 4.28 19.42 15.43
C SER A 475 4.01 20.85 14.95
N GLU A 476 2.96 21.05 14.15
CA GLU A 476 2.56 22.39 13.64
C GLU A 476 2.21 23.37 14.77
N ILE A 477 1.63 22.88 15.85
CA ILE A 477 1.29 23.69 17.05
C ILE A 477 2.50 23.85 17.97
N PHE A 478 3.31 22.81 18.10
CA PHE A 478 4.42 22.76 19.05
C PHE A 478 5.53 23.77 18.71
N VAL A 479 5.90 23.91 17.43
CA VAL A 479 7.01 24.81 17.02
C VAL A 479 6.71 26.27 17.34
N PRO A 480 5.55 26.86 17.01
CA PRO A 480 5.19 28.23 17.46
C PRO A 480 5.23 28.40 18.97
N ILE A 481 4.74 27.43 19.75
CA ILE A 481 4.77 27.47 21.21
C ILE A 481 6.22 27.56 21.73
N VAL A 482 7.10 26.75 21.17
CA VAL A 482 8.53 26.77 21.53
C VAL A 482 9.17 28.10 21.23
N ILE A 483 8.88 28.72 20.10
CA ILE A 483 9.41 30.05 19.75
C ILE A 483 8.93 31.09 20.80
N ILE A 484 7.66 31.04 21.20
CA ILE A 484 7.12 31.90 22.27
C ILE A 484 7.85 31.64 23.59
N ILE A 485 8.05 30.39 23.98
CA ILE A 485 8.78 30.03 25.20
C ILE A 485 10.23 30.55 25.15
N ALA A 486 10.91 30.46 24.01
CA ALA A 486 12.27 30.98 23.85
C ALA A 486 12.30 32.52 24.03
N ILE A 487 11.35 33.23 23.43
CA ILE A 487 11.21 34.69 23.59
C ILE A 487 10.92 35.04 25.06
N LEU A 488 9.98 34.33 25.70
CA LEU A 488 9.69 34.55 27.12
C LEU A 488 10.90 34.25 28.01
N THR A 489 11.64 33.19 27.73
CA THR A 489 12.90 32.87 28.42
C THR A 489 13.91 34.00 28.27
N PHE A 490 14.12 34.52 27.06
CA PHE A 490 15.01 35.66 26.83
C PHE A 490 14.57 36.88 27.66
N LEU A 491 13.29 37.26 27.59
CA LEU A 491 12.71 38.41 28.31
C LEU A 491 12.82 38.25 29.81
N THR A 492 12.53 37.05 30.37
CA THR A 492 12.63 36.76 31.81
C THR A 492 14.06 36.94 32.31
N TRP A 493 15.04 36.40 31.59
CA TRP A 493 16.46 36.57 31.94
C TRP A 493 16.91 38.02 31.82
N TRP A 494 16.45 38.77 30.82
CA TRP A 494 16.80 40.16 30.61
C TRP A 494 16.18 41.08 31.67
N LEU A 495 14.87 40.87 32.02
CA LEU A 495 14.15 41.82 32.88
C LEU A 495 14.25 41.50 34.38
N TRP A 496 14.36 40.24 34.78
CA TRP A 496 14.19 39.81 36.18
C TRP A 496 15.43 39.22 36.84
N VAL A 497 16.55 39.08 36.11
CA VAL A 497 17.80 38.61 36.72
C VAL A 497 18.87 39.73 36.61
N PRO A 498 18.95 40.60 37.64
CA PRO A 498 19.78 41.83 37.56
C PRO A 498 21.28 41.59 37.40
N SER A 499 21.75 40.40 37.76
CA SER A 499 23.16 39.97 37.62
C SER A 499 23.42 39.20 36.31
N ALA A 500 22.36 38.87 35.53
CA ALA A 500 22.49 38.13 34.28
C ALA A 500 22.64 39.08 33.12
N SER A 501 23.73 38.91 32.39
CA SER A 501 23.93 39.65 31.13
C SER A 501 22.94 39.21 30.04
N LEU A 502 22.64 40.05 29.07
CA LEU A 502 21.90 39.73 27.86
C LEU A 502 22.41 38.42 27.20
N ALA A 503 23.71 38.10 27.38
CA ALA A 503 24.32 36.87 26.89
C ALA A 503 23.69 35.62 27.51
N PHE A 504 23.35 35.61 28.81
CA PHE A 504 22.68 34.47 29.47
C PHE A 504 21.26 34.30 28.97
N GLY A 505 20.53 35.41 28.76
CA GLY A 505 19.18 35.39 28.18
C GLY A 505 19.24 34.83 26.76
N PHE A 506 20.19 35.25 25.95
CA PHE A 506 20.37 34.75 24.59
C PHE A 506 20.77 33.27 24.56
N ALA A 507 21.75 32.86 25.39
CA ALA A 507 22.20 31.47 25.46
C ALA A 507 21.07 30.51 25.90
N ASN A 508 20.26 30.90 26.89
CA ASN A 508 19.15 30.07 27.38
C ASN A 508 17.99 30.02 26.36
N ALA A 509 17.66 31.13 25.70
CA ALA A 509 16.67 31.12 24.60
C ALA A 509 17.13 30.24 23.42
N LEU A 510 18.43 30.30 23.07
CA LEU A 510 19.04 29.46 22.07
C LEU A 510 18.98 27.96 22.47
N ALA A 511 19.31 27.66 23.73
CA ALA A 511 19.24 26.31 24.27
C ALA A 511 17.79 25.74 24.23
N VAL A 512 16.79 26.59 24.51
CA VAL A 512 15.36 26.24 24.40
C VAL A 512 15.01 25.91 22.95
N LEU A 513 15.37 26.76 21.99
CA LEU A 513 15.10 26.53 20.55
C LEU A 513 15.73 25.22 20.05
N ILE A 514 16.91 24.88 20.56
CA ILE A 514 17.64 23.68 20.13
C ILE A 514 17.05 22.43 20.78
N VAL A 515 16.89 22.40 22.12
CA VAL A 515 16.42 21.22 22.83
C VAL A 515 14.99 20.83 22.46
N ALA A 516 14.20 21.81 22.05
CA ALA A 516 12.81 21.60 21.66
C ALA A 516 12.63 21.08 20.23
N CYS A 517 13.72 20.90 19.46
CA CYS A 517 13.59 20.33 18.11
C CYS A 517 12.93 18.94 18.15
N PRO A 518 11.77 18.74 17.52
CA PRO A 518 11.09 17.45 17.52
C PRO A 518 11.66 16.47 16.47
N CYS A 519 12.99 16.39 16.37
CA CYS A 519 13.69 15.60 15.32
C CYS A 519 13.26 14.13 15.33
N ALA A 520 13.17 13.51 16.52
CA ALA A 520 12.76 12.12 16.69
C ALA A 520 11.27 11.88 16.37
N LEU A 521 10.42 12.91 16.50
CA LEU A 521 8.97 12.80 16.30
C LEU A 521 8.62 12.48 14.84
N GLY A 522 9.33 13.10 13.88
CA GLY A 522 9.17 12.84 12.44
C GLY A 522 9.54 11.42 12.02
N LEU A 523 10.38 10.72 12.81
CA LEU A 523 10.85 9.35 12.55
C LEU A 523 10.05 8.28 13.26
N ALA A 524 9.36 8.62 14.35
CA ALA A 524 8.74 7.68 15.27
C ALA A 524 7.73 6.74 14.61
N THR A 525 6.87 7.26 13.73
CA THR A 525 5.84 6.48 13.03
C THR A 525 6.35 5.85 11.75
N PRO A 526 6.98 6.58 10.78
CA PRO A 526 7.39 6.00 9.50
C PRO A 526 8.36 4.83 9.67
N MET A 527 9.33 4.93 10.57
CA MET A 527 10.30 3.86 10.83
C MET A 527 9.62 2.59 11.36
N SER A 528 8.68 2.73 12.30
CA SER A 528 7.95 1.58 12.85
C SER A 528 7.05 0.94 11.79
N VAL A 529 6.34 1.75 10.99
CA VAL A 529 5.46 1.26 9.91
C VAL A 529 6.25 0.49 8.87
N MET A 530 7.37 1.05 8.39
CA MET A 530 8.23 0.41 7.40
C MET A 530 8.77 -0.95 7.89
N VAL A 531 9.22 -1.02 9.16
CA VAL A 531 9.65 -2.29 9.79
C VAL A 531 8.46 -3.25 9.90
N GLY A 532 7.29 -2.76 10.28
CA GLY A 532 6.07 -3.56 10.43
C GLY A 532 5.59 -4.16 9.10
N VAL A 533 5.51 -3.33 8.05
CA VAL A 533 5.13 -3.76 6.69
C VAL A 533 6.12 -4.81 6.15
N GLY A 534 7.42 -4.53 6.24
CA GLY A 534 8.45 -5.47 5.81
C GLY A 534 8.41 -6.80 6.58
N LYS A 535 8.07 -6.76 7.87
CA LYS A 535 7.88 -7.96 8.68
C LYS A 535 6.62 -8.72 8.30
N GLY A 536 5.52 -8.02 8.02
CA GLY A 536 4.27 -8.61 7.51
C GLY A 536 4.53 -9.38 6.22
N ALA A 537 5.18 -8.75 5.26
CA ALA A 537 5.52 -9.35 3.96
C ALA A 537 6.33 -10.65 4.10
N LYS A 538 7.34 -10.68 4.98
CA LYS A 538 8.12 -11.90 5.28
C LYS A 538 7.30 -13.07 5.87
N HIS A 539 6.11 -12.78 6.38
CA HIS A 539 5.20 -13.80 6.94
C HIS A 539 3.97 -14.02 6.04
N GLY A 540 4.05 -13.61 4.76
CA GLY A 540 2.97 -13.77 3.80
C GLY A 540 1.75 -12.87 4.05
N ILE A 541 1.91 -11.78 4.81
CA ILE A 541 0.86 -10.79 5.08
C ILE A 541 1.20 -9.53 4.30
N LEU A 542 0.54 -9.33 3.17
CA LEU A 542 0.70 -8.13 2.37
C LEU A 542 -0.27 -7.05 2.86
N ILE A 543 0.24 -5.84 3.00
CA ILE A 543 -0.48 -4.71 3.55
C ILE A 543 -0.53 -3.65 2.46
N LYS A 544 -1.73 -3.18 2.13
CA LYS A 544 -1.94 -2.18 1.08
C LYS A 544 -1.60 -0.76 1.55
N ASP A 545 -1.91 -0.45 2.81
CA ASP A 545 -1.64 0.84 3.42
C ASP A 545 -1.38 0.75 4.94
N ALA A 546 -0.71 1.76 5.49
CA ALA A 546 -0.37 1.81 6.92
C ALA A 546 -1.60 1.97 7.82
N SER A 547 -2.72 2.52 7.29
CA SER A 547 -3.95 2.69 8.07
C SER A 547 -4.61 1.36 8.36
N ALA A 548 -4.47 0.39 7.45
CA ALA A 548 -4.95 -0.97 7.66
C ALA A 548 -4.27 -1.64 8.86
N LEU A 549 -2.94 -1.46 9.02
CA LEU A 549 -2.23 -1.96 10.20
C LEU A 549 -2.71 -1.30 11.50
N GLU A 550 -2.98 -0.01 11.48
CA GLU A 550 -3.48 0.70 12.67
C GLU A 550 -4.88 0.23 13.03
N LYS A 551 -5.80 0.18 12.06
CA LYS A 551 -7.18 -0.25 12.25
C LYS A 551 -7.28 -1.73 12.67
N MET A 552 -6.39 -2.61 12.17
CA MET A 552 -6.38 -4.04 12.53
C MET A 552 -6.29 -4.29 14.04
N ASN A 553 -5.63 -3.41 14.79
CA ASN A 553 -5.62 -3.50 16.25
C ASN A 553 -7.00 -3.28 16.86
N GLN A 554 -7.85 -2.46 16.24
CA GLN A 554 -9.17 -2.09 16.76
C GLN A 554 -10.25 -3.10 16.36
N VAL A 555 -9.99 -3.98 15.40
CA VAL A 555 -10.94 -5.00 14.94
C VAL A 555 -11.46 -5.82 16.12
N ASP A 556 -12.77 -5.83 16.34
CA ASP A 556 -13.47 -6.59 17.35
C ASP A 556 -14.42 -7.65 16.77
N VAL A 557 -14.74 -7.56 15.46
CA VAL A 557 -15.53 -8.56 14.74
C VAL A 557 -14.81 -8.94 13.43
N VAL A 558 -14.68 -10.24 13.18
CA VAL A 558 -14.22 -10.81 11.91
C VAL A 558 -15.38 -11.54 11.27
N LEU A 559 -15.84 -11.04 10.13
CA LEU A 559 -16.72 -11.75 9.22
C LEU A 559 -15.86 -12.58 8.27
N THR A 560 -16.21 -13.84 8.09
CA THR A 560 -15.44 -14.72 7.19
C THR A 560 -16.38 -15.46 6.26
N ASP A 561 -16.01 -15.52 4.98
CA ASP A 561 -16.66 -16.47 4.08
C ASP A 561 -16.28 -17.90 4.47
N LYS A 562 -17.06 -18.87 4.07
CA LYS A 562 -16.79 -20.29 4.30
C LYS A 562 -15.80 -20.82 3.24
N THR A 563 -16.22 -20.74 1.97
CA THR A 563 -15.55 -21.41 0.85
C THR A 563 -14.24 -20.74 0.51
N GLY A 564 -13.15 -21.50 0.31
CA GLY A 564 -11.82 -20.95 0.01
C GLY A 564 -11.16 -20.19 1.18
N THR A 565 -11.93 -19.82 2.21
CA THR A 565 -11.48 -19.06 3.38
C THR A 565 -11.32 -19.94 4.62
N ILE A 566 -12.40 -20.49 5.17
CA ILE A 566 -12.37 -21.49 6.25
C ILE A 566 -11.98 -22.86 5.70
N THR A 567 -12.47 -23.18 4.50
CA THR A 567 -12.26 -24.43 3.78
C THR A 567 -11.25 -24.27 2.66
N GLU A 568 -10.78 -25.37 2.08
CA GLU A 568 -9.78 -25.39 0.99
C GLU A 568 -10.32 -24.77 -0.31
N GLY A 569 -11.67 -24.68 -0.47
CA GLY A 569 -12.31 -24.24 -1.71
C GLY A 569 -12.23 -25.26 -2.85
N LYS A 570 -11.81 -26.48 -2.54
CA LYS A 570 -11.68 -27.59 -3.47
C LYS A 570 -12.56 -28.74 -2.98
N PRO A 571 -13.83 -28.80 -3.45
CA PRO A 571 -14.72 -29.89 -3.12
C PRO A 571 -14.09 -31.24 -3.50
N THR A 572 -14.24 -32.23 -2.64
CA THR A 572 -13.80 -33.62 -2.88
C THR A 572 -14.96 -34.58 -2.70
N VAL A 573 -14.99 -35.64 -3.52
CA VAL A 573 -15.95 -36.75 -3.31
C VAL A 573 -15.48 -37.61 -2.16
N ASP A 574 -16.22 -37.57 -1.05
CA ASP A 574 -15.90 -38.37 0.15
C ASP A 574 -16.31 -39.81 -0.03
N ASP A 575 -17.55 -40.03 -0.47
CA ASP A 575 -18.14 -41.35 -0.64
C ASP A 575 -19.14 -41.41 -1.78
N ILE A 576 -19.27 -42.58 -2.35
CA ILE A 576 -20.25 -42.94 -3.39
C ILE A 576 -21.10 -44.04 -2.84
N GLN A 577 -22.42 -43.78 -2.67
CA GLN A 577 -23.38 -44.74 -2.17
C GLN A 577 -24.23 -45.28 -3.32
N PRO A 578 -23.95 -46.48 -3.82
CA PRO A 578 -24.76 -47.12 -4.86
C PRO A 578 -26.09 -47.63 -4.32
N ASN A 579 -27.12 -47.65 -5.16
CA ASN A 579 -28.35 -48.43 -4.91
C ASN A 579 -28.02 -49.93 -5.13
N SER A 580 -28.83 -50.80 -4.58
CA SER A 580 -28.63 -52.27 -4.60
C SER A 580 -28.38 -52.88 -5.99
N SER A 581 -28.75 -52.16 -7.07
CA SER A 581 -28.65 -52.63 -8.47
C SER A 581 -27.46 -52.03 -9.25
N SER A 582 -26.63 -51.16 -8.64
CA SER A 582 -25.62 -50.37 -9.36
C SER A 582 -24.25 -50.55 -8.77
N SER A 583 -23.18 -50.43 -9.59
CA SER A 583 -21.80 -50.44 -9.10
C SER A 583 -21.26 -49.01 -8.90
N LYS A 584 -20.30 -48.85 -7.97
CA LYS A 584 -19.63 -47.55 -7.77
C LYS A 584 -18.95 -47.04 -9.04
N ASP A 585 -18.34 -47.93 -9.82
CA ASP A 585 -17.63 -47.57 -11.05
C ASP A 585 -18.60 -47.10 -12.16
N GLU A 586 -19.80 -47.75 -12.30
CA GLU A 586 -20.83 -47.28 -13.23
C GLU A 586 -21.34 -45.89 -12.87
N ILE A 587 -21.63 -45.66 -11.59
CA ILE A 587 -22.08 -44.36 -11.07
C ILE A 587 -21.03 -43.28 -11.35
N LEU A 588 -19.78 -43.58 -11.05
CA LEU A 588 -18.67 -42.62 -11.20
C LEU A 588 -18.38 -42.30 -12.68
N SER A 589 -18.41 -43.33 -13.53
CA SER A 589 -18.19 -43.16 -14.99
C SER A 589 -19.29 -42.33 -15.64
N LEU A 590 -20.56 -42.58 -15.36
CA LEU A 590 -21.70 -41.83 -15.91
C LEU A 590 -21.71 -40.37 -15.40
N ALA A 591 -21.44 -40.19 -14.12
CA ALA A 591 -21.42 -38.86 -13.52
C ALA A 591 -20.23 -38.04 -14.03
N ALA A 592 -19.03 -38.61 -14.18
CA ALA A 592 -17.87 -37.96 -14.72
C ALA A 592 -18.05 -37.53 -16.19
N ALA A 593 -18.61 -38.43 -17.03
CA ALA A 593 -18.92 -38.12 -18.42
C ALA A 593 -19.92 -36.95 -18.52
N LEU A 594 -21.01 -36.99 -17.72
CA LEU A 594 -22.01 -35.91 -17.72
C LEU A 594 -21.40 -34.55 -17.29
N ASN A 595 -20.50 -34.57 -16.28
CA ASN A 595 -19.81 -33.35 -15.77
C ASN A 595 -18.70 -32.82 -16.69
N ALA A 596 -18.25 -33.57 -17.68
CA ALA A 596 -17.24 -33.07 -18.67
C ALA A 596 -17.72 -31.81 -19.40
N ASN A 597 -19.04 -31.62 -19.50
CA ASN A 597 -19.66 -30.42 -20.08
C ASN A 597 -20.10 -29.37 -19.05
N SER A 598 -19.74 -29.53 -17.76
CA SER A 598 -20.14 -28.65 -16.68
C SER A 598 -18.92 -27.92 -16.12
N THR A 599 -19.05 -26.60 -15.89
CA THR A 599 -18.03 -25.78 -15.22
C THR A 599 -18.23 -25.71 -13.70
N HIS A 600 -19.17 -26.49 -13.15
CA HIS A 600 -19.49 -26.41 -11.73
C HIS A 600 -18.42 -27.11 -10.87
N PRO A 601 -17.95 -26.48 -9.73
CA PRO A 601 -16.90 -27.04 -8.89
C PRO A 601 -17.18 -28.48 -8.38
N LEU A 602 -18.42 -28.80 -8.07
CA LEU A 602 -18.79 -30.17 -7.68
C LEU A 602 -18.60 -31.19 -8.82
N GLY A 603 -18.77 -30.76 -10.08
CA GLY A 603 -18.48 -31.56 -11.27
C GLY A 603 -17.02 -31.90 -11.39
N HIS A 604 -16.14 -30.92 -11.17
CA HIS A 604 -14.68 -31.15 -11.17
C HIS A 604 -14.26 -32.18 -10.12
N ALA A 605 -14.84 -32.11 -8.91
CA ALA A 605 -14.58 -33.11 -7.85
C ALA A 605 -14.91 -34.55 -8.29
N ILE A 606 -15.99 -34.71 -9.03
CA ILE A 606 -16.41 -36.03 -9.54
C ILE A 606 -15.47 -36.51 -10.65
N ILE A 607 -15.06 -35.61 -11.57
CA ILE A 607 -14.11 -35.92 -12.64
C ILE A 607 -12.74 -36.30 -12.07
N GLU A 608 -12.23 -35.54 -11.09
CA GLU A 608 -10.96 -35.86 -10.43
C GLU A 608 -11.01 -37.22 -9.71
N ARG A 609 -12.13 -37.50 -9.05
CA ARG A 609 -12.31 -38.82 -8.41
C ARG A 609 -12.29 -39.94 -9.43
N ALA A 610 -12.95 -39.77 -10.59
CA ALA A 610 -12.97 -40.72 -11.66
C ALA A 610 -11.57 -40.98 -12.25
N LYS A 611 -10.78 -39.91 -12.45
CA LYS A 611 -9.38 -40.00 -12.89
C LYS A 611 -8.52 -40.81 -11.93
N LYS A 612 -8.66 -40.56 -10.60
CA LYS A 612 -7.90 -41.26 -9.54
C LYS A 612 -8.21 -42.75 -9.49
N GLU A 613 -9.51 -43.13 -9.74
CA GLU A 613 -9.92 -44.51 -9.74
C GLU A 613 -9.83 -45.21 -11.11
N ASN A 614 -9.27 -44.50 -12.14
CA ASN A 614 -9.15 -44.98 -13.51
C ASN A 614 -10.47 -45.41 -14.14
N SER A 615 -11.60 -44.79 -13.74
CA SER A 615 -12.91 -45.07 -14.30
C SER A 615 -13.05 -44.49 -15.73
N LYS A 616 -13.86 -45.10 -16.57
CA LYS A 616 -14.05 -44.64 -17.96
C LYS A 616 -14.75 -43.28 -17.98
N THR A 617 -14.10 -42.26 -18.55
CA THR A 617 -14.62 -40.90 -18.64
C THR A 617 -15.02 -40.48 -20.07
N ASP A 618 -14.68 -41.27 -21.09
CA ASP A 618 -14.79 -40.94 -22.52
C ASP A 618 -16.17 -41.34 -23.12
N LEU A 619 -17.23 -41.26 -22.33
CA LEU A 619 -18.58 -41.53 -22.83
C LEU A 619 -19.15 -40.30 -23.52
N ALA A 620 -19.66 -40.45 -24.75
CA ALA A 620 -20.27 -39.33 -25.48
C ALA A 620 -21.59 -38.91 -24.83
N VAL A 621 -21.73 -37.60 -24.58
CA VAL A 621 -22.95 -37.01 -24.00
C VAL A 621 -23.65 -36.16 -25.09
N SER A 622 -24.96 -36.42 -25.27
CA SER A 622 -25.83 -35.57 -26.09
C SER A 622 -26.92 -34.93 -25.24
N ASP A 623 -27.59 -33.91 -25.81
CA ASP A 623 -28.73 -33.22 -25.20
C ASP A 623 -28.47 -32.78 -23.75
N PHE A 624 -27.29 -32.14 -23.54
CA PHE A 624 -26.87 -31.64 -22.23
C PHE A 624 -27.71 -30.42 -21.83
N GLU A 625 -28.37 -30.50 -20.67
CA GLU A 625 -29.16 -29.43 -20.08
C GLU A 625 -28.66 -29.09 -18.67
N ASN A 626 -28.59 -27.79 -18.34
CA ASN A 626 -28.24 -27.31 -17.01
C ASN A 626 -29.46 -26.67 -16.33
N PHE A 627 -29.90 -27.24 -15.23
CA PHE A 627 -31.00 -26.73 -14.39
C PHE A 627 -30.42 -25.91 -13.25
N ALA A 628 -30.51 -24.58 -13.38
CA ALA A 628 -29.93 -23.66 -12.42
C ALA A 628 -30.35 -23.96 -10.97
N GLY A 629 -29.38 -24.20 -10.08
CA GLY A 629 -29.57 -24.52 -8.68
C GLY A 629 -30.10 -25.92 -8.38
N GLN A 630 -30.31 -26.76 -9.40
CA GLN A 630 -30.86 -28.11 -9.21
C GLN A 630 -29.91 -29.23 -9.68
N GLY A 631 -29.26 -29.09 -10.83
CA GLY A 631 -28.33 -30.06 -11.36
C GLY A 631 -28.22 -30.04 -12.88
N ILE A 632 -27.77 -31.17 -13.44
CA ILE A 632 -27.51 -31.36 -14.87
C ILE A 632 -28.15 -32.64 -15.38
N LYS A 633 -28.51 -32.64 -16.67
CA LYS A 633 -29.09 -33.80 -17.36
C LYS A 633 -28.50 -33.93 -18.75
N GLY A 634 -28.44 -35.16 -19.28
CA GLY A 634 -27.98 -35.41 -20.65
C GLY A 634 -28.24 -36.88 -21.02
N ASN A 635 -28.04 -37.21 -22.31
CA ASN A 635 -28.16 -38.56 -22.81
C ASN A 635 -26.80 -39.20 -23.03
N ILE A 636 -26.61 -40.40 -22.43
CA ILE A 636 -25.37 -41.19 -22.58
C ILE A 636 -25.77 -42.59 -23.08
N ALA A 637 -25.26 -43.01 -24.23
CA ALA A 637 -25.54 -44.31 -24.86
C ALA A 637 -27.03 -44.61 -24.99
N GLY A 638 -27.87 -43.61 -25.27
CA GLY A 638 -29.30 -43.74 -25.43
C GLY A 638 -30.12 -43.74 -24.12
N HIS A 639 -29.48 -43.57 -22.98
CA HIS A 639 -30.11 -43.45 -21.66
C HIS A 639 -30.10 -41.99 -21.16
N SER A 640 -31.20 -41.56 -20.58
CA SER A 640 -31.28 -40.25 -19.92
C SER A 640 -30.61 -40.31 -18.55
N ILE A 641 -29.52 -39.54 -18.36
CA ILE A 641 -28.80 -39.47 -17.10
C ILE A 641 -29.04 -38.10 -16.48
N ALA A 642 -29.35 -38.05 -15.20
CA ALA A 642 -29.54 -36.83 -14.43
C ALA A 642 -28.73 -36.88 -13.15
N LEU A 643 -28.00 -35.79 -12.86
CA LEU A 643 -27.19 -35.61 -11.65
C LEU A 643 -27.58 -34.29 -10.97
N GLY A 644 -28.04 -34.35 -9.73
CA GLY A 644 -28.44 -33.13 -9.03
C GLY A 644 -29.00 -33.36 -7.62
N ASN A 645 -29.62 -32.33 -7.07
CA ASN A 645 -30.21 -32.36 -5.74
C ASN A 645 -31.60 -33.06 -5.74
N GLN A 646 -32.23 -33.17 -4.57
CA GLN A 646 -33.53 -33.76 -4.42
C GLN A 646 -34.59 -33.09 -5.30
N LEU A 647 -34.55 -31.76 -5.47
CA LEU A 647 -35.51 -31.01 -6.29
C LEU A 647 -35.44 -31.42 -7.77
N LEU A 648 -34.24 -31.67 -8.30
CA LEU A 648 -34.10 -32.17 -9.67
C LEU A 648 -34.74 -33.54 -9.79
N MET A 649 -34.47 -34.45 -8.84
CA MET A 649 -35.05 -35.81 -8.87
C MET A 649 -36.57 -35.77 -8.84
N GLU A 650 -37.15 -34.92 -7.99
CA GLU A 650 -38.61 -34.72 -7.90
C GLU A 650 -39.17 -34.13 -9.21
N SER A 651 -38.50 -33.15 -9.81
CA SER A 651 -38.95 -32.49 -11.05
C SER A 651 -38.96 -33.41 -12.26
N ILE A 652 -38.09 -34.44 -12.30
CA ILE A 652 -38.03 -35.45 -13.36
C ILE A 652 -38.77 -36.73 -13.01
N GLY A 653 -39.49 -36.71 -11.88
CA GLY A 653 -40.39 -37.84 -11.47
C GLY A 653 -39.68 -39.04 -10.87
N ILE A 654 -38.45 -38.88 -10.39
CA ILE A 654 -37.67 -39.97 -9.76
C ILE A 654 -37.94 -40.01 -8.25
N THR A 655 -38.38 -41.16 -7.78
CA THR A 655 -38.60 -41.41 -6.36
C THR A 655 -37.31 -41.88 -5.68
N ILE A 656 -36.88 -41.13 -4.65
CA ILE A 656 -35.72 -41.51 -3.83
C ILE A 656 -36.19 -42.52 -2.78
N PRO A 657 -35.62 -43.75 -2.71
CA PRO A 657 -35.96 -44.74 -1.67
C PRO A 657 -35.75 -44.17 -0.27
N HIS A 658 -36.60 -44.56 0.66
CA HIS A 658 -36.64 -44.03 2.03
C HIS A 658 -35.31 -44.23 2.78
N ASP A 659 -34.67 -45.36 2.64
CA ASP A 659 -33.36 -45.72 3.19
C ASP A 659 -32.25 -44.79 2.65
N MET A 660 -32.22 -44.58 1.33
CA MET A 660 -31.26 -43.68 0.70
C MET A 660 -31.49 -42.22 1.09
N LYS A 661 -32.73 -41.80 1.24
CA LYS A 661 -33.08 -40.45 1.71
C LYS A 661 -32.57 -40.23 3.14
N GLN A 662 -32.76 -41.20 4.05
CA GLN A 662 -32.28 -41.11 5.42
C GLN A 662 -30.74 -41.08 5.50
N MET A 663 -30.05 -41.86 4.66
CA MET A 663 -28.59 -41.84 4.55
C MET A 663 -28.10 -40.51 4.02
N ALA A 664 -28.75 -39.93 3.00
CA ALA A 664 -28.44 -38.66 2.44
C ALA A 664 -28.65 -37.50 3.46
N GLU A 665 -29.77 -37.52 4.20
CA GLU A 665 -30.03 -36.55 5.28
C GLU A 665 -29.00 -36.68 6.41
N THR A 666 -28.52 -37.87 6.73
CA THR A 666 -27.44 -38.08 7.68
C THR A 666 -26.13 -37.49 7.15
N ALA A 667 -25.77 -37.71 5.89
CA ALA A 667 -24.59 -37.09 5.28
C ALA A 667 -24.67 -35.56 5.28
N GLN A 668 -25.86 -35.01 4.95
CA GLN A 668 -26.11 -33.56 4.99
C GLN A 668 -26.03 -32.98 6.41
N SER A 669 -26.47 -33.71 7.43
CA SER A 669 -26.33 -33.30 8.83
C SER A 669 -24.86 -33.20 9.29
N HIS A 670 -23.98 -33.92 8.62
CA HIS A 670 -22.51 -33.83 8.82
C HIS A 670 -21.83 -32.77 7.91
N GLY A 671 -22.59 -31.91 7.26
CA GLY A 671 -22.05 -30.82 6.45
C GLY A 671 -21.70 -31.20 5.02
N LYS A 672 -22.05 -32.39 4.55
CA LYS A 672 -21.74 -32.82 3.18
C LYS A 672 -22.83 -32.38 2.21
N THR A 673 -22.44 -32.07 0.99
CA THR A 673 -23.34 -31.84 -0.13
C THR A 673 -23.66 -33.19 -0.76
N VAL A 674 -24.95 -33.48 -0.97
CA VAL A 674 -25.42 -34.73 -1.60
C VAL A 674 -25.92 -34.43 -3.01
N SER A 675 -25.40 -35.18 -3.99
CA SER A 675 -25.84 -35.17 -5.39
C SER A 675 -26.31 -36.56 -5.80
N PHE A 676 -27.57 -36.69 -6.18
CA PHE A 676 -28.19 -37.94 -6.63
C PHE A 676 -27.93 -38.15 -8.13
N LEU A 677 -27.61 -39.39 -8.52
CA LEU A 677 -27.51 -39.80 -9.91
C LEU A 677 -28.64 -40.73 -10.27
N ALA A 678 -29.32 -40.43 -11.36
CA ALA A 678 -30.40 -41.24 -11.88
C ALA A 678 -30.17 -41.60 -13.34
N LYS A 679 -30.67 -42.76 -13.76
CA LYS A 679 -30.64 -43.26 -15.13
C LYS A 679 -32.09 -43.62 -15.51
N ASP A 680 -32.59 -42.99 -16.57
CA ASP A 680 -33.97 -43.10 -17.03
C ASP A 680 -34.98 -42.80 -15.90
N SER A 681 -35.67 -43.82 -15.37
CA SER A 681 -36.65 -43.67 -14.30
C SER A 681 -36.15 -44.24 -12.96
N SER A 682 -34.88 -44.61 -12.83
CA SER A 682 -34.34 -45.25 -11.62
C SER A 682 -33.18 -44.49 -11.02
N LEU A 683 -33.16 -44.39 -9.68
CA LEU A 683 -32.04 -43.86 -8.92
C LEU A 683 -30.90 -44.86 -8.89
N LEU A 684 -29.70 -44.48 -9.34
CA LEU A 684 -28.49 -45.30 -9.28
C LEU A 684 -27.77 -45.21 -7.93
N GLY A 685 -27.79 -44.04 -7.33
CA GLY A 685 -27.06 -43.75 -6.10
C GLY A 685 -26.89 -42.28 -5.85
N TYR A 686 -26.00 -41.93 -4.90
CA TYR A 686 -25.65 -40.54 -4.64
C TYR A 686 -24.16 -40.37 -4.32
N PHE A 687 -23.67 -39.16 -4.55
CA PHE A 687 -22.35 -38.70 -4.14
C PHE A 687 -22.47 -37.86 -2.87
N SER A 688 -21.61 -38.09 -1.88
CA SER A 688 -21.38 -37.15 -0.79
C SER A 688 -20.08 -36.40 -1.07
N ILE A 689 -20.20 -35.09 -1.14
CA ILE A 689 -19.11 -34.18 -1.50
C ILE A 689 -18.92 -33.20 -0.35
N SER A 690 -17.71 -33.01 0.10
CA SER A 690 -17.38 -31.99 1.10
C SER A 690 -16.23 -31.11 0.66
N ASP A 691 -16.21 -29.89 1.19
CA ASP A 691 -15.08 -29.00 1.09
C ASP A 691 -14.34 -29.05 2.42
N GLN A 692 -13.11 -29.53 2.40
CA GLN A 692 -12.34 -29.81 3.62
C GLN A 692 -11.99 -28.53 4.37
N ILE A 693 -12.17 -28.53 5.69
CA ILE A 693 -11.77 -27.44 6.56
C ILE A 693 -10.25 -27.40 6.64
N LYS A 694 -9.62 -26.22 6.38
CA LYS A 694 -8.18 -26.03 6.51
C LYS A 694 -7.73 -26.38 7.94
N ALA A 695 -6.65 -27.12 8.07
CA ALA A 695 -6.14 -27.60 9.37
C ALA A 695 -5.87 -26.47 10.39
N SER A 696 -5.51 -25.29 9.88
CA SER A 696 -5.22 -24.08 10.68
C SER A 696 -6.46 -23.29 11.09
N SER A 697 -7.63 -23.45 10.41
CA SER A 697 -8.81 -22.61 10.61
C SER A 697 -9.33 -22.67 12.04
N LYS A 698 -9.46 -23.86 12.61
CA LYS A 698 -9.91 -24.04 13.99
C LYS A 698 -9.02 -23.30 15.00
N ARG A 699 -7.71 -23.44 14.86
CA ARG A 699 -6.71 -22.79 15.74
C ARG A 699 -6.76 -21.26 15.60
N ALA A 700 -6.86 -20.76 14.36
CA ALA A 700 -6.99 -19.33 14.08
C ALA A 700 -8.24 -18.72 14.72
N ILE A 701 -9.39 -19.35 14.54
CA ILE A 701 -10.69 -18.93 15.10
C ILE A 701 -10.64 -18.94 16.63
N GLN A 702 -10.12 -20.00 17.23
CA GLN A 702 -9.97 -20.09 18.69
C GLN A 702 -9.08 -18.99 19.24
N TYR A 703 -7.95 -18.70 18.57
CA TYR A 703 -7.06 -17.61 18.96
C TYR A 703 -7.78 -16.25 18.92
N LEU A 704 -8.54 -15.96 17.87
CA LEU A 704 -9.29 -14.70 17.74
C LEU A 704 -10.33 -14.55 18.84
N ILE A 705 -11.11 -15.59 19.11
CA ILE A 705 -12.12 -15.57 20.18
C ILE A 705 -11.49 -15.40 21.56
N GLN A 706 -10.37 -16.06 21.86
CA GLN A 706 -9.62 -15.89 23.12
C GLN A 706 -9.12 -14.45 23.29
N HIS A 707 -8.84 -13.75 22.18
CA HIS A 707 -8.38 -12.37 22.19
C HIS A 707 -9.52 -11.35 22.02
N LYS A 708 -10.77 -11.74 22.37
CA LYS A 708 -11.96 -10.89 22.37
C LYS A 708 -12.31 -10.35 20.96
N VAL A 709 -12.12 -11.15 19.95
CA VAL A 709 -12.58 -10.88 18.57
C VAL A 709 -13.70 -11.88 18.27
N ASP A 710 -14.88 -11.37 18.01
CA ASP A 710 -16.00 -12.21 17.59
C ASP A 710 -15.81 -12.66 16.14
N VAL A 711 -16.05 -13.95 15.88
CA VAL A 711 -15.95 -14.50 14.52
C VAL A 711 -17.34 -14.94 14.08
N VAL A 712 -17.78 -14.39 12.93
CA VAL A 712 -19.07 -14.68 12.32
C VAL A 712 -18.84 -15.25 10.93
N MET A 713 -19.39 -16.43 10.66
CA MET A 713 -19.31 -17.07 9.34
C MET A 713 -20.50 -16.66 8.47
N LEU A 714 -20.23 -16.24 7.25
CA LEU A 714 -21.23 -15.96 6.21
C LEU A 714 -21.06 -16.99 5.08
N THR A 715 -22.15 -17.62 4.65
CA THR A 715 -22.09 -18.61 3.57
C THR A 715 -23.38 -18.65 2.77
N GLY A 716 -23.26 -18.92 1.47
CA GLY A 716 -24.40 -19.23 0.61
C GLY A 716 -25.00 -20.62 0.82
N ASP A 717 -24.35 -21.48 1.61
CA ASP A 717 -24.81 -22.81 1.91
C ASP A 717 -26.08 -22.83 2.76
N ASN A 718 -26.75 -23.98 2.77
CA ASN A 718 -27.90 -24.23 3.63
C ASN A 718 -27.52 -24.25 5.12
N ILE A 719 -28.53 -24.13 5.99
CA ILE A 719 -28.38 -24.01 7.44
C ILE A 719 -27.68 -25.21 8.08
N HIS A 720 -27.89 -26.44 7.54
CA HIS A 720 -27.30 -27.65 8.10
C HIS A 720 -25.82 -27.73 7.84
N THR A 721 -25.37 -27.48 6.61
CA THR A 721 -23.96 -27.43 6.22
C THR A 721 -23.23 -26.30 6.97
N ALA A 722 -23.87 -25.13 7.04
CA ALA A 722 -23.28 -23.98 7.75
C ALA A 722 -23.07 -24.29 9.24
N ARG A 723 -24.08 -24.91 9.89
CA ARG A 723 -23.99 -25.28 11.31
C ARG A 723 -22.90 -26.31 11.56
N ALA A 724 -22.85 -27.38 10.72
CA ALA A 724 -21.84 -28.42 10.86
C ALA A 724 -20.39 -27.85 10.78
N VAL A 725 -20.11 -26.95 9.85
CA VAL A 725 -18.81 -26.30 9.75
C VAL A 725 -18.54 -25.39 10.95
N ALA A 726 -19.54 -24.56 11.34
CA ALA A 726 -19.40 -23.63 12.48
C ALA A 726 -19.07 -24.39 13.79
N ASP A 727 -19.78 -25.51 14.05
CA ASP A 727 -19.56 -26.34 15.24
C ASP A 727 -18.16 -26.97 15.24
N GLN A 728 -17.67 -27.45 14.07
CA GLN A 728 -16.33 -28.06 13.96
C GLN A 728 -15.20 -27.07 14.24
N VAL A 729 -15.34 -25.80 13.81
CA VAL A 729 -14.31 -24.76 14.02
C VAL A 729 -14.52 -23.95 15.30
N GLY A 730 -15.70 -24.07 15.95
CA GLY A 730 -16.04 -23.41 17.20
C GLY A 730 -16.60 -21.99 17.02
N ILE A 731 -17.23 -21.69 15.87
CA ILE A 731 -17.93 -20.43 15.60
C ILE A 731 -19.35 -20.50 16.19
N LYS A 732 -19.72 -19.48 16.98
CA LYS A 732 -21.05 -19.39 17.60
C LYS A 732 -22.11 -18.72 16.71
N HIS A 733 -21.68 -17.77 15.89
CA HIS A 733 -22.56 -16.95 15.07
C HIS A 733 -22.29 -17.20 13.59
N PHE A 734 -23.33 -17.60 12.85
CA PHE A 734 -23.22 -17.79 11.42
C PHE A 734 -24.52 -17.42 10.72
N LYS A 735 -24.44 -17.06 9.44
CA LYS A 735 -25.56 -16.75 8.55
C LYS A 735 -25.45 -17.62 7.32
N ALA A 736 -26.46 -18.48 7.17
CA ALA A 736 -26.61 -19.37 6.03
C ALA A 736 -27.45 -18.71 4.92
N ASN A 737 -27.41 -19.24 3.70
CA ASN A 737 -28.12 -18.75 2.51
C ASN A 737 -27.84 -17.26 2.24
N ALA A 738 -26.66 -16.77 2.59
CA ALA A 738 -26.29 -15.36 2.45
C ALA A 738 -25.93 -15.03 0.99
N LEU A 739 -26.63 -14.10 0.40
CA LEU A 739 -26.30 -13.51 -0.90
C LEU A 739 -25.20 -12.44 -0.73
N PRO A 740 -24.46 -12.04 -1.78
CA PRO A 740 -23.45 -11.00 -1.70
C PRO A 740 -23.94 -9.69 -1.07
N LYS A 741 -25.18 -9.29 -1.36
CA LYS A 741 -25.80 -8.12 -0.78
C LYS A 741 -26.10 -8.25 0.72
N ASP A 742 -26.37 -9.49 1.21
CA ASP A 742 -26.60 -9.74 2.64
C ASP A 742 -25.30 -9.61 3.43
N LYS A 743 -24.15 -9.95 2.82
CA LYS A 743 -22.82 -9.74 3.41
C LYS A 743 -22.55 -8.26 3.63
N LEU A 744 -22.88 -7.40 2.65
CA LEU A 744 -22.78 -5.94 2.78
C LEU A 744 -23.67 -5.38 3.90
N GLN A 745 -24.92 -5.83 3.96
CA GLN A 745 -25.86 -5.38 4.99
C GLN A 745 -25.41 -5.76 6.40
N GLU A 746 -24.82 -6.95 6.58
CA GLU A 746 -24.29 -7.39 7.88
C GLU A 746 -23.12 -6.53 8.32
N ILE A 747 -22.18 -6.20 7.41
CA ILE A 747 -21.08 -5.28 7.68
C ILE A 747 -21.61 -3.92 8.13
N HIS A 748 -22.55 -3.35 7.37
CA HIS A 748 -23.17 -2.07 7.71
C HIS A 748 -23.88 -2.09 9.07
N ALA A 749 -24.62 -3.14 9.35
CA ALA A 749 -25.34 -3.28 10.63
C ALA A 749 -24.40 -3.35 11.83
N LEU A 750 -23.25 -4.01 11.69
CA LEU A 750 -22.23 -4.09 12.74
C LEU A 750 -21.50 -2.75 12.89
N GLN A 751 -21.15 -2.08 11.79
CA GLN A 751 -20.52 -0.75 11.81
C GLN A 751 -21.42 0.30 12.45
N GLN A 752 -22.74 0.27 12.17
CA GLN A 752 -23.71 1.16 12.82
C GLN A 752 -23.83 0.94 14.34
N LYS A 753 -23.56 -0.27 14.81
CA LYS A 753 -23.47 -0.58 16.25
C LYS A 753 -22.14 -0.13 16.90
N GLY A 754 -21.21 0.41 16.11
CA GLY A 754 -19.91 0.89 16.55
C GLY A 754 -18.79 -0.15 16.56
N HIS A 755 -19.02 -1.32 15.95
CA HIS A 755 -17.99 -2.35 15.78
C HIS A 755 -16.99 -1.99 14.68
N VAL A 756 -15.74 -2.38 14.87
CA VAL A 756 -14.70 -2.32 13.84
C VAL A 756 -14.61 -3.68 13.17
N VAL A 757 -15.09 -3.74 11.94
CA VAL A 757 -15.36 -4.99 11.23
C VAL A 757 -14.24 -5.31 10.24
N ALA A 758 -13.67 -6.52 10.35
CA ALA A 758 -12.85 -7.11 9.30
C ALA A 758 -13.67 -8.12 8.50
N MET A 759 -13.53 -8.12 7.17
CA MET A 759 -14.13 -9.12 6.27
C MET A 759 -13.03 -9.93 5.60
N ALA A 760 -13.12 -11.26 5.68
CA ALA A 760 -12.21 -12.18 5.01
C ALA A 760 -12.96 -13.01 3.93
N GLY A 761 -12.42 -13.01 2.71
CA GLY A 761 -13.00 -13.72 1.57
C GLY A 761 -11.99 -13.92 0.45
N ASP A 762 -12.33 -14.77 -0.53
CA ASP A 762 -11.47 -15.14 -1.67
C ASP A 762 -12.09 -14.87 -3.05
N GLY A 763 -13.40 -14.70 -3.13
CA GLY A 763 -14.16 -14.63 -4.37
C GLY A 763 -14.45 -13.22 -4.88
N ILE A 764 -14.79 -13.14 -6.19
CA ILE A 764 -15.33 -11.92 -6.81
C ILE A 764 -16.59 -11.45 -6.07
N ASN A 765 -17.39 -12.38 -5.59
CA ASN A 765 -18.64 -12.09 -4.85
C ASN A 765 -18.40 -11.38 -3.52
N ASP A 766 -17.20 -11.49 -2.96
CA ASP A 766 -16.82 -10.86 -1.71
C ASP A 766 -16.19 -9.47 -1.89
N ALA A 767 -15.76 -9.11 -3.11
CA ALA A 767 -15.06 -7.85 -3.37
C ALA A 767 -15.83 -6.61 -2.85
N PRO A 768 -17.16 -6.47 -3.03
CA PRO A 768 -17.90 -5.34 -2.45
C PRO A 768 -17.89 -5.36 -0.91
N ALA A 769 -17.95 -6.54 -0.30
CA ALA A 769 -17.92 -6.70 1.16
C ALA A 769 -16.53 -6.40 1.73
N LEU A 770 -15.47 -6.83 1.02
CA LEU A 770 -14.07 -6.52 1.35
C LEU A 770 -13.80 -5.01 1.31
N ALA A 771 -14.32 -4.31 0.28
CA ALA A 771 -14.18 -2.87 0.13
C ALA A 771 -14.96 -2.08 1.20
N GLN A 772 -16.13 -2.57 1.63
CA GLN A 772 -17.00 -1.92 2.62
C GLN A 772 -16.49 -2.08 4.05
N ALA A 773 -15.86 -3.19 4.38
CA ALA A 773 -15.36 -3.46 5.73
C ALA A 773 -14.29 -2.44 6.14
N ASP A 774 -14.12 -2.21 7.46
CA ASP A 774 -13.03 -1.38 7.97
C ASP A 774 -11.67 -1.95 7.58
N ILE A 775 -11.58 -3.28 7.51
CA ILE A 775 -10.44 -4.04 7.01
C ILE A 775 -10.93 -5.16 6.09
N GLY A 776 -10.73 -5.02 4.78
CA GLY A 776 -10.88 -6.13 3.84
C GLY A 776 -9.64 -7.01 3.85
N ILE A 777 -9.83 -8.33 3.92
CA ILE A 777 -8.75 -9.32 3.96
C ILE A 777 -8.98 -10.33 2.82
N ALA A 778 -8.17 -10.27 1.78
CA ALA A 778 -8.22 -11.22 0.68
C ALA A 778 -7.33 -12.44 0.95
N MET A 779 -7.78 -13.60 0.48
CA MET A 779 -6.96 -14.80 0.43
C MET A 779 -6.10 -14.77 -0.84
N GLY A 780 -4.81 -15.05 -0.74
CA GLY A 780 -3.87 -15.05 -1.88
C GLY A 780 -4.19 -16.09 -2.95
N THR A 781 -5.01 -17.09 -2.60
CA THR A 781 -5.59 -18.06 -3.52
C THR A 781 -6.85 -17.55 -4.23
N GLY A 782 -7.33 -16.37 -3.86
CA GLY A 782 -8.54 -15.74 -4.38
C GLY A 782 -8.33 -15.04 -5.72
N THR A 783 -9.39 -14.38 -6.17
CA THR A 783 -9.38 -13.64 -7.45
C THR A 783 -8.63 -12.32 -7.35
N ASP A 784 -8.06 -11.85 -8.46
CA ASP A 784 -7.36 -10.55 -8.54
C ASP A 784 -8.27 -9.39 -8.09
N VAL A 785 -9.58 -9.46 -8.38
CA VAL A 785 -10.56 -8.45 -7.95
C VAL A 785 -10.70 -8.40 -6.43
N ALA A 786 -10.72 -9.56 -5.75
CA ALA A 786 -10.76 -9.62 -4.30
C ALA A 786 -9.47 -9.05 -3.69
N ILE A 787 -8.31 -9.39 -4.26
CA ILE A 787 -6.99 -8.87 -3.82
C ILE A 787 -6.93 -7.34 -3.97
N GLN A 788 -7.38 -6.79 -5.10
CA GLN A 788 -7.40 -5.35 -5.33
C GLN A 788 -8.36 -4.60 -4.40
N SER A 789 -9.47 -5.22 -4.01
CA SER A 789 -10.48 -4.62 -3.13
C SER A 789 -10.10 -4.68 -1.65
N ALA A 790 -9.13 -5.50 -1.27
CA ALA A 790 -8.76 -5.73 0.12
C ALA A 790 -7.68 -4.73 0.62
N SER A 791 -7.69 -4.50 1.92
CA SER A 791 -6.66 -3.72 2.64
C SER A 791 -5.46 -4.59 3.05
N LEU A 792 -5.70 -5.89 3.25
CA LEU A 792 -4.70 -6.91 3.57
C LEU A 792 -4.86 -8.10 2.63
N THR A 793 -3.76 -8.71 2.20
CA THR A 793 -3.77 -9.96 1.43
C THR A 793 -2.92 -11.00 2.15
N LEU A 794 -3.50 -12.19 2.36
CA LEU A 794 -2.83 -13.33 2.99
C LEU A 794 -2.39 -14.30 1.90
N LEU A 795 -1.09 -14.32 1.55
CA LEU A 795 -0.54 -15.10 0.44
C LEU A 795 -0.87 -16.60 0.51
N LYS A 796 -0.93 -17.14 1.72
CA LYS A 796 -1.31 -18.56 1.93
C LYS A 796 -2.81 -18.81 1.84
N GLY A 797 -3.63 -17.77 1.86
CA GLY A 797 -5.08 -17.94 1.99
C GLY A 797 -5.52 -18.62 3.30
N ASP A 798 -4.79 -18.42 4.40
CA ASP A 798 -5.00 -19.07 5.69
C ASP A 798 -5.43 -18.06 6.76
N LEU A 799 -6.49 -18.39 7.51
CA LEU A 799 -7.02 -17.57 8.59
C LEU A 799 -6.02 -17.30 9.72
N ILE A 800 -4.98 -18.13 9.89
CA ILE A 800 -3.91 -17.88 10.86
C ILE A 800 -3.19 -16.55 10.57
N GLY A 801 -3.16 -16.14 9.29
CA GLY A 801 -2.63 -14.85 8.87
C GLY A 801 -3.39 -13.66 9.48
N ILE A 802 -4.71 -13.77 9.70
CA ILE A 802 -5.51 -12.73 10.37
C ILE A 802 -5.04 -12.55 11.81
N ALA A 803 -4.88 -13.65 12.51
CA ALA A 803 -4.41 -13.62 13.90
C ALA A 803 -2.97 -13.06 13.99
N LYS A 804 -2.06 -13.48 13.09
CA LYS A 804 -0.71 -12.92 12.98
C LYS A 804 -0.73 -11.42 12.65
N ALA A 805 -1.60 -10.96 11.74
CA ALA A 805 -1.77 -9.55 11.39
C ALA A 805 -2.21 -8.73 12.61
N LYS A 806 -3.12 -9.25 13.43
CA LYS A 806 -3.56 -8.59 14.66
C LYS A 806 -2.42 -8.48 15.69
N VAL A 807 -1.64 -9.53 15.89
CA VAL A 807 -0.45 -9.50 16.77
C VAL A 807 0.58 -8.49 16.27
N LEU A 808 0.83 -8.47 14.96
CA LEU A 808 1.75 -7.51 14.34
C LEU A 808 1.28 -6.07 14.56
N SER A 809 0.00 -5.82 14.32
CA SER A 809 -0.63 -4.51 14.54
C SER A 809 -0.49 -4.03 16.00
N GLN A 810 -0.78 -4.89 16.97
CA GLN A 810 -0.62 -4.58 18.39
C GLN A 810 0.82 -4.20 18.77
N LYS A 811 1.79 -5.00 18.28
CA LYS A 811 3.21 -4.74 18.52
C LYS A 811 3.71 -3.48 17.84
N LEU A 812 3.23 -3.23 16.63
CA LEU A 812 3.52 -2.01 15.87
C LEU A 812 3.02 -0.77 16.61
N LEU A 813 1.74 -0.73 17.00
CA LEU A 813 1.17 0.42 17.69
C LEU A 813 1.82 0.67 19.06
N ARG A 814 2.15 -0.41 19.79
CA ARG A 814 2.91 -0.27 21.02
C ARG A 814 4.29 0.36 20.76
N ASN A 815 4.99 -0.10 19.73
CA ASN A 815 6.29 0.45 19.34
C ASN A 815 6.20 1.91 18.92
N ILE A 816 5.17 2.31 18.15
CA ILE A 816 4.92 3.70 17.79
C ILE A 816 4.68 4.55 19.05
N LYS A 817 3.83 4.10 19.98
CA LYS A 817 3.55 4.82 21.23
C LYS A 817 4.81 4.97 22.09
N GLU A 818 5.65 3.94 22.18
CA GLU A 818 6.94 4.00 22.88
C GLU A 818 7.88 5.02 22.21
N ASN A 819 7.95 5.02 20.87
CA ASN A 819 8.76 5.98 20.11
C ASN A 819 8.30 7.43 20.31
N LEU A 820 6.98 7.67 20.28
CA LEU A 820 6.41 8.98 20.57
C LEU A 820 6.72 9.39 22.01
N GLY A 821 6.63 8.46 22.97
CA GLY A 821 7.03 8.69 24.36
C GLY A 821 8.49 9.14 24.46
N PHE A 822 9.43 8.44 23.80
CA PHE A 822 10.84 8.84 23.77
C PHE A 822 11.02 10.22 23.14
N ALA A 823 10.36 10.49 22.01
CA ALA A 823 10.46 11.78 21.32
C ALA A 823 9.99 12.95 22.19
N PHE A 824 8.94 12.77 23.00
CA PHE A 824 8.39 13.85 23.85
C PHE A 824 9.11 14.01 25.19
N VAL A 825 9.56 12.93 25.82
CA VAL A 825 10.19 12.98 27.17
C VAL A 825 11.43 13.89 27.16
N TYR A 826 12.30 13.77 26.16
CA TYR A 826 13.49 14.62 26.02
C TYR A 826 13.13 16.11 25.92
N ASN A 827 12.07 16.45 25.19
CA ASN A 827 11.65 17.84 25.01
C ASN A 827 10.96 18.40 26.25
N ILE A 828 10.04 17.62 26.87
CA ILE A 828 9.30 18.04 28.07
C ILE A 828 10.26 18.30 29.25
N LEU A 829 11.28 17.47 29.43
CA LEU A 829 12.28 17.66 30.48
C LEU A 829 13.34 18.70 30.06
N GLY A 830 13.74 18.72 28.80
CA GLY A 830 14.79 19.58 28.29
C GLY A 830 14.43 21.05 28.25
N ILE A 831 13.20 21.42 27.85
CA ILE A 831 12.77 22.82 27.72
C ILE A 831 12.87 23.59 29.05
N PRO A 832 12.31 23.12 30.17
CA PRO A 832 12.45 23.78 31.48
C PRO A 832 13.91 23.89 31.92
N LEU A 833 14.72 22.85 31.71
CA LEU A 833 16.14 22.85 32.04
C LEU A 833 16.90 23.89 31.21
N ALA A 834 16.63 23.97 29.92
CA ALA A 834 17.22 24.97 29.01
C ALA A 834 16.77 26.39 29.35
N ALA A 835 15.51 26.57 29.79
CA ALA A 835 15.01 27.86 30.26
C ALA A 835 15.66 28.34 31.58
N GLY A 836 16.42 27.44 32.26
CA GLY A 836 17.18 27.82 33.47
C GLY A 836 16.50 27.44 34.79
N LEU A 837 15.59 26.43 34.80
CA LEU A 837 14.90 25.98 36.00
C LEU A 837 15.84 25.60 37.15
N LEU A 838 17.04 25.08 36.86
CA LEU A 838 18.03 24.68 37.89
C LEU A 838 18.92 25.84 38.37
N TYR A 839 18.90 26.98 37.71
CA TYR A 839 19.80 28.09 38.04
C TYR A 839 19.55 28.68 39.44
N PRO A 840 18.30 28.94 39.86
CA PRO A 840 18.05 29.53 41.16
C PRO A 840 18.55 28.68 42.33
N THR A 841 18.54 27.33 42.19
CA THR A 841 18.87 26.39 43.28
C THR A 841 20.31 25.87 43.18
N PHE A 842 20.80 25.62 41.97
CA PHE A 842 22.12 24.97 41.79
C PHE A 842 23.12 25.83 41.01
N GLY A 843 22.74 26.99 40.46
CA GLY A 843 23.59 27.83 39.62
C GLY A 843 23.96 27.17 38.28
N ILE A 844 23.25 26.10 37.85
CA ILE A 844 23.55 25.30 36.65
C ILE A 844 22.66 25.76 35.48
N LEU A 845 23.28 26.03 34.37
CA LEU A 845 22.62 26.28 33.08
C LEU A 845 22.92 25.17 32.07
N LEU A 846 21.93 24.83 31.26
CA LEU A 846 22.08 23.85 30.20
C LEU A 846 22.79 24.50 28.98
N SER A 847 23.99 24.04 28.66
CA SER A 847 24.68 24.48 27.45
C SER A 847 23.91 24.07 26.18
N PRO A 848 23.83 24.93 25.15
CA PRO A 848 23.23 24.60 23.85
C PRO A 848 23.83 23.32 23.18
N MET A 849 25.11 23.03 23.45
CA MET A 849 25.79 21.82 22.95
C MET A 849 25.24 20.54 23.62
N ILE A 850 25.03 20.58 24.95
CA ILE A 850 24.44 19.46 25.70
C ILE A 850 22.99 19.25 25.24
N ALA A 851 22.24 20.32 25.00
CA ALA A 851 20.90 20.28 24.43
C ALA A 851 20.88 19.57 23.06
N ALA A 852 21.80 19.89 22.16
CA ALA A 852 21.93 19.25 20.85
C ALA A 852 22.35 17.78 20.94
N ALA A 853 23.23 17.43 21.84
CA ALA A 853 23.59 16.04 22.11
C ALA A 853 22.37 15.21 22.60
N ALA A 854 21.59 15.74 23.54
CA ALA A 854 20.37 15.09 24.04
C ALA A 854 19.36 14.81 22.92
N MET A 855 19.17 15.74 21.99
CA MET A 855 18.32 15.56 20.82
C MET A 855 18.82 14.45 19.89
N SER A 856 20.13 14.37 19.66
CA SER A 856 20.71 13.30 18.85
C SER A 856 20.48 11.94 19.50
N PHE A 857 20.59 11.82 20.81
CA PHE A 857 20.25 10.61 21.57
C PHE A 857 18.78 10.26 21.51
N SER A 858 17.86 11.24 21.49
CA SER A 858 16.42 10.99 21.28
C SER A 858 16.17 10.28 19.96
N SER A 859 16.74 10.77 18.84
CA SER A 859 16.62 10.15 17.52
C SER A 859 17.20 8.74 17.49
N VAL A 860 18.34 8.51 18.13
CA VAL A 860 18.97 7.18 18.25
C VAL A 860 18.07 6.22 19.02
N SER A 861 17.45 6.67 20.11
CA SER A 861 16.54 5.86 20.92
C SER A 861 15.34 5.38 20.11
N VAL A 862 14.72 6.27 19.32
CA VAL A 862 13.59 5.94 18.42
C VAL A 862 14.00 4.93 17.34
N ILE A 863 15.16 5.13 16.70
CA ILE A 863 15.66 4.22 15.66
C ILE A 863 15.90 2.82 16.25
N LEU A 864 16.59 2.72 17.38
CA LEU A 864 16.89 1.45 18.04
C LEU A 864 15.60 0.72 18.46
N ASN A 865 14.63 1.45 19.00
CA ASN A 865 13.35 0.88 19.39
C ASN A 865 12.52 0.41 18.17
N SER A 866 12.52 1.16 17.06
CA SER A 866 11.87 0.73 15.81
C SER A 866 12.50 -0.55 15.26
N LEU A 867 13.84 -0.64 15.24
CA LEU A 867 14.55 -1.84 14.80
C LEU A 867 14.32 -3.06 15.71
N ARG A 868 13.98 -2.86 16.99
CA ARG A 868 13.59 -3.93 17.93
C ARG A 868 12.37 -4.69 17.43
N LEU A 869 11.46 -4.04 16.70
CA LEU A 869 10.26 -4.66 16.13
C LEU A 869 10.60 -5.80 15.15
N ASN A 870 11.75 -5.74 14.46
CA ASN A 870 12.22 -6.83 13.58
C ASN A 870 12.40 -8.15 14.34
N ARG A 871 12.80 -8.09 15.62
CA ARG A 871 13.03 -9.27 16.47
C ARG A 871 11.77 -9.77 17.20
N ALA A 872 10.67 -9.03 17.10
CA ALA A 872 9.44 -9.40 17.79
C ALA A 872 8.82 -10.67 17.17
N LYS A 873 8.53 -11.70 17.95
CA LYS A 873 7.83 -12.91 17.47
C LYS A 873 6.37 -12.56 17.16
N ILE A 874 5.87 -12.97 16.01
CA ILE A 874 4.45 -12.84 15.61
C ILE A 874 3.78 -14.19 15.40
N ASP A 875 4.53 -15.29 15.69
CA ASP A 875 3.99 -16.63 15.63
C ASP A 875 2.95 -16.82 16.73
N ILE A 876 1.98 -17.66 16.42
CA ILE A 876 0.86 -18.01 17.29
C ILE A 876 1.10 -19.46 17.68
N ASP A 877 1.45 -19.67 18.92
CA ASP A 877 1.70 -21.01 19.50
C ASP A 877 0.39 -21.76 19.75
#